data_ab4cb5d3c68a0150ab73b6b20f64eae3
#
_entry.id   ab4cb5d3c68a0150ab73b6b20f64eae3
#
_cell.length_a   1.000
_cell.length_b   1.000
_cell.length_c   1.000
_cell.angle_alpha   90.00
_cell.angle_beta   90.00
_cell.angle_gamma   90.00
#
_symmetry.space_group_name_H-M   'P 1'
#
loop_
_entity.id
_entity.type
_entity.pdbx_description
1 polymer ?
#
loop_
_entity_poly.entity_id
_entity_poly.type
_entity_poly.pdbx_seq_one_letter_code
_entity_poly.pdbx_strand_id
1 'polypeptide(L)'
;MSVNSTTAAAIAFLHECFESDNGRHELGSIFSSKVEQLLFSPAGSLQVPDDYRNTVLPIIESYRREKSFRHFSYFIIGKQKSNRYGKTTVSTVCAPLFSFEASLEKQQVLDTSSLSVNNFALSLWPNEKALKEAFSANSTDNIQTQHDAIIERLSASNPDIPITLSTAEFHDKASFNKAFKGIELGHYYLVAMDACAVVEKSISTRGILDELSLLAAGDQFSKPLQLSLGADLASEFHNVKPANHQLIPGILSNAQKEALTCAAESEFSLLIGPPGTGKSYTIACLALERFMQGESVLIVSKNEHAIDVIKDKITETFGLSQSSIMRAGTKGYHRELKQHLDHILQEKSHKNTLSKERSPSGSQLKKSLNQVNNDLRMAEAELIKRFRRAEHEGELLHQLESGLGNFRWLKQVRLWWSQRYSNSQGLLQESLKKIQNLHKKRDDLLAKNIDQSATNKINHTLFHHRRQLTGFKSALSARTSSRQEKILAGLDFSILLESMPIWLCSLEGLHKTLPLIPELFDLVIIDEATQCDIASCLPALQRAKRAMVVGDPKQLRHISFLSKNKQQALSEKYSLSREINYRDHSLIDLAQRHIQQQSSIIMLNEHYRSAPDIIRFSNENFYDSRLRLMTEKPTLTTKNSIAVIHVEQA
;
A
#
# COMPACT_ATOMS: atom_id res chain seq x y z
N MET A 1 -31.15 -1.01 -7.02
CA MET A 1 -30.35 -0.07 -6.18
C MET A 1 -29.51 0.79 -7.11
N SER A 2 -29.28 2.07 -6.76
CA SER A 2 -28.33 2.88 -7.55
C SER A 2 -26.91 2.34 -7.38
N VAL A 3 -26.03 2.57 -8.35
CA VAL A 3 -24.61 2.13 -8.29
C VAL A 3 -23.95 2.61 -6.98
N ASN A 4 -24.23 3.84 -6.57
CA ASN A 4 -23.70 4.41 -5.33
C ASN A 4 -24.19 3.68 -4.07
N SER A 5 -25.45 3.24 -4.02
CA SER A 5 -25.96 2.49 -2.86
C SER A 5 -25.34 1.11 -2.72
N THR A 6 -25.04 0.44 -3.84
CA THR A 6 -24.34 -0.86 -3.84
C THR A 6 -22.88 -0.68 -3.43
N THR A 7 -22.22 0.37 -3.93
CA THR A 7 -20.84 0.72 -3.54
C THR A 7 -20.75 1.04 -2.04
N ALA A 8 -21.67 1.85 -1.50
CA ALA A 8 -21.70 2.16 -0.07
C ALA A 8 -21.90 0.92 0.80
N ALA A 9 -22.79 -0.01 0.41
CA ALA A 9 -23.01 -1.27 1.10
C ALA A 9 -21.74 -2.16 1.09
N ALA A 10 -21.05 -2.23 -0.05
CA ALA A 10 -19.79 -2.96 -0.16
C ALA A 10 -18.70 -2.36 0.74
N ILE A 11 -18.60 -1.04 0.80
CA ILE A 11 -17.65 -0.34 1.68
C ILE A 11 -17.97 -0.61 3.16
N ALA A 12 -19.26 -0.52 3.55
CA ALA A 12 -19.70 -0.79 4.91
C ALA A 12 -19.40 -2.25 5.32
N PHE A 13 -19.62 -3.21 4.44
CA PHE A 13 -19.23 -4.59 4.62
C PHE A 13 -17.72 -4.74 4.84
N LEU A 14 -16.91 -4.15 3.97
CA LEU A 14 -15.44 -4.20 4.05
C LEU A 14 -14.91 -3.50 5.30
N HIS A 15 -15.56 -2.41 5.73
CA HIS A 15 -15.27 -1.74 7.00
C HIS A 15 -15.45 -2.69 8.19
N GLU A 16 -16.62 -3.35 8.31
CA GLU A 16 -16.89 -4.28 9.41
C GLU A 16 -16.01 -5.54 9.35
N CYS A 17 -15.67 -6.03 8.14
CA CYS A 17 -14.70 -7.13 7.98
C CYS A 17 -13.32 -6.70 8.48
N PHE A 18 -12.82 -5.54 8.05
CA PHE A 18 -11.52 -5.02 8.45
C PHE A 18 -11.45 -4.72 9.94
N GLU A 19 -12.51 -4.15 10.51
CA GLU A 19 -12.62 -3.93 11.95
C GLU A 19 -12.60 -5.26 12.71
N SER A 20 -13.37 -6.25 12.29
CA SER A 20 -13.42 -7.57 12.93
C SER A 20 -12.10 -8.34 12.83
N ASP A 21 -11.32 -8.12 11.76
CA ASP A 21 -10.02 -8.76 11.53
C ASP A 21 -8.89 -8.08 12.30
N ASN A 22 -8.88 -6.74 12.31
CA ASN A 22 -7.79 -5.92 12.83
C ASN A 22 -8.14 -5.15 14.10
N GLY A 23 -9.41 -4.98 14.40
CA GLY A 23 -9.92 -4.23 15.55
C GLY A 23 -9.84 -4.96 16.88
N ARG A 24 -9.18 -6.11 16.93
CA ARG A 24 -9.00 -6.91 18.14
C ARG A 24 -8.13 -6.14 19.12
N HIS A 25 -8.76 -5.35 19.98
CA HIS A 25 -8.10 -4.76 21.14
C HIS A 25 -7.82 -5.83 22.18
N GLU A 26 -6.68 -6.48 22.03
CA GLU A 26 -6.16 -7.39 23.06
C GLU A 26 -5.66 -6.56 24.24
N LEU A 27 -6.58 -6.23 25.14
CA LEU A 27 -6.25 -5.52 26.35
C LEU A 27 -5.81 -6.53 27.42
N GLY A 28 -4.50 -6.65 27.60
CA GLY A 28 -3.95 -7.52 28.63
C GLY A 28 -4.27 -7.05 30.06
N SER A 29 -4.55 -5.76 30.25
CA SER A 29 -5.03 -5.20 31.50
C SER A 29 -5.75 -3.88 31.25
N ILE A 30 -6.88 -3.70 31.94
CA ILE A 30 -7.63 -2.43 31.93
C ILE A 30 -6.83 -1.28 32.56
N PHE A 31 -5.84 -1.58 33.39
CA PHE A 31 -4.93 -0.60 33.99
C PHE A 31 -3.68 -0.33 33.14
N SER A 32 -3.71 -0.63 31.85
CA SER A 32 -2.61 -0.34 30.96
C SER A 32 -2.50 1.17 30.66
N SER A 33 -1.30 1.62 30.22
CA SER A 33 -1.09 3.02 29.82
C SER A 33 -1.88 3.45 28.56
N LYS A 34 -2.54 2.51 27.89
CA LYS A 34 -3.40 2.78 26.72
C LYS A 34 -4.84 3.12 27.11
N VAL A 35 -5.18 3.02 28.39
CA VAL A 35 -6.52 3.25 28.93
C VAL A 35 -6.49 4.51 29.77
N GLU A 36 -7.36 5.45 29.46
CA GLU A 36 -7.50 6.72 30.15
C GLU A 36 -8.95 6.90 30.60
N GLN A 37 -9.17 7.73 31.62
CA GLN A 37 -10.50 8.08 32.11
C GLN A 37 -11.36 6.83 32.41
N LEU A 38 -10.83 5.94 33.24
CA LEU A 38 -11.47 4.67 33.60
C LEU A 38 -12.54 4.90 34.69
N LEU A 39 -13.76 4.45 34.42
CA LEU A 39 -14.89 4.46 35.34
C LEU A 39 -15.43 3.05 35.50
N PHE A 40 -15.54 2.54 36.72
CA PHE A 40 -16.11 1.24 37.05
C PHE A 40 -17.52 1.37 37.65
N SER A 41 -18.35 0.35 37.41
CA SER A 41 -19.69 0.20 37.97
C SER A 41 -20.01 -1.27 38.19
N PRO A 42 -20.91 -1.63 39.11
CA PRO A 42 -21.47 -2.97 39.17
C PRO A 42 -22.12 -3.36 37.84
N ALA A 43 -22.14 -4.65 37.52
CA ALA A 43 -22.68 -5.14 36.25
C ALA A 43 -24.14 -4.70 36.03
N GLY A 44 -24.41 -4.15 34.85
CA GLY A 44 -25.75 -3.68 34.44
C GLY A 44 -26.18 -2.34 35.04
N SER A 45 -25.31 -1.62 35.74
CA SER A 45 -25.65 -0.35 36.41
C SER A 45 -24.79 0.83 36.00
N LEU A 46 -24.22 0.81 34.79
CA LEU A 46 -23.29 1.81 34.33
C LEU A 46 -23.97 3.17 34.10
N GLN A 47 -23.89 4.06 35.11
CA GLN A 47 -24.30 5.46 35.02
C GLN A 47 -23.07 6.35 34.97
N VAL A 48 -23.08 7.34 34.10
CA VAL A 48 -21.96 8.23 33.88
C VAL A 48 -22.21 9.58 34.57
N PRO A 49 -21.37 9.95 35.54
CA PRO A 49 -21.44 11.29 36.15
C PRO A 49 -21.20 12.39 35.12
N ASP A 50 -21.85 13.54 35.33
CA ASP A 50 -21.69 14.70 34.41
C ASP A 50 -20.25 15.22 34.36
N ASP A 51 -19.52 15.20 35.47
CA ASP A 51 -18.11 15.59 35.51
C ASP A 51 -17.22 14.67 34.65
N TYR A 52 -17.48 13.36 34.68
CA TYR A 52 -16.79 12.41 33.85
C TYR A 52 -17.09 12.66 32.37
N ARG A 53 -18.36 12.88 32.04
CA ARG A 53 -18.80 13.18 30.66
C ARG A 53 -18.11 14.46 30.14
N ASN A 54 -18.12 15.54 30.93
CA ASN A 54 -17.50 16.80 30.55
C ASN A 54 -15.97 16.67 30.32
N THR A 55 -15.34 15.70 30.97
CA THR A 55 -13.91 15.40 30.75
C THR A 55 -13.67 14.54 29.50
N VAL A 56 -14.52 13.56 29.29
CA VAL A 56 -14.31 12.53 28.23
C VAL A 56 -14.72 13.03 26.84
N LEU A 57 -15.84 13.74 26.70
CA LEU A 57 -16.32 14.20 25.39
C LEU A 57 -15.30 15.06 24.62
N PRO A 58 -14.64 16.07 25.22
CA PRO A 58 -13.63 16.85 24.52
C PRO A 58 -12.42 16.02 24.07
N ILE A 59 -12.08 14.98 24.83
CA ILE A 59 -10.98 14.07 24.47
C ILE A 59 -11.37 13.27 23.22
N ILE A 60 -12.57 12.67 23.21
CA ILE A 60 -13.04 11.87 22.06
C ILE A 60 -13.14 12.73 20.81
N GLU A 61 -13.73 13.93 20.91
CA GLU A 61 -13.88 14.84 19.76
C GLU A 61 -12.54 15.34 19.22
N SER A 62 -11.57 15.62 20.12
CA SER A 62 -10.25 16.12 19.72
C SER A 62 -9.36 15.06 19.14
N TYR A 63 -9.47 13.81 19.60
CA TYR A 63 -8.64 12.66 19.24
C TYR A 63 -9.46 11.53 18.58
N ARG A 64 -10.44 11.88 17.76
CA ARG A 64 -11.38 10.93 17.16
C ARG A 64 -10.70 9.76 16.42
N ARG A 65 -9.57 10.02 15.75
CA ARG A 65 -8.81 8.98 15.05
C ARG A 65 -7.95 8.13 15.98
N GLU A 66 -7.43 8.73 17.03
CA GLU A 66 -6.44 8.12 17.93
C GLU A 66 -7.09 7.32 19.04
N LYS A 67 -8.28 7.73 19.49
CA LYS A 67 -8.95 7.19 20.68
C LYS A 67 -10.38 6.80 20.38
N SER A 68 -10.88 5.79 21.09
CA SER A 68 -12.29 5.39 21.09
C SER A 68 -12.79 5.33 22.53
N PHE A 69 -14.07 5.64 22.72
CA PHE A 69 -14.75 5.37 23.97
C PHE A 69 -15.27 3.94 23.93
N ARG A 70 -14.98 3.17 24.97
CA ARG A 70 -15.34 1.77 25.04
C ARG A 70 -16.02 1.44 26.35
N HIS A 71 -16.98 0.55 26.24
CA HIS A 71 -17.61 -0.15 27.34
C HIS A 71 -17.01 -1.56 27.45
N PHE A 72 -16.72 -1.98 28.66
CA PHE A 72 -16.18 -3.29 29.01
C PHE A 72 -17.08 -3.98 30.00
N SER A 73 -17.25 -5.29 29.86
CA SER A 73 -17.96 -6.07 30.85
C SER A 73 -17.23 -7.36 31.13
N TYR A 74 -17.36 -7.85 32.36
CA TYR A 74 -16.68 -8.99 32.93
C TYR A 74 -15.16 -8.95 32.82
N PHE A 75 -14.49 -9.21 33.93
CA PHE A 75 -13.04 -9.15 34.01
C PHE A 75 -12.45 -10.46 34.50
N ILE A 76 -11.43 -10.94 33.80
CA ILE A 76 -10.58 -12.06 34.26
C ILE A 76 -9.38 -11.47 34.97
N ILE A 77 -9.21 -11.85 36.23
CA ILE A 77 -8.15 -11.38 37.12
C ILE A 77 -7.27 -12.56 37.52
N GLY A 78 -5.95 -12.42 37.36
CA GLY A 78 -5.01 -13.46 37.72
C GLY A 78 -3.55 -12.99 37.69
N LYS A 79 -2.61 -13.88 38.03
CA LYS A 79 -1.17 -13.63 37.86
C LYS A 79 -0.61 -14.43 36.72
N GLN A 80 0.13 -13.76 35.84
CA GLN A 80 0.79 -14.35 34.68
C GLN A 80 2.29 -14.15 34.73
N LYS A 81 3.05 -15.19 34.34
CA LYS A 81 4.48 -15.08 34.08
C LYS A 81 4.72 -14.59 32.64
N SER A 82 5.51 -13.55 32.51
CA SER A 82 5.95 -13.05 31.20
C SER A 82 7.47 -13.10 31.11
N ASN A 83 7.98 -13.75 30.08
CA ASN A 83 9.41 -13.76 29.78
C ASN A 83 9.69 -12.69 28.72
N ARG A 84 10.33 -11.57 29.13
CA ARG A 84 10.83 -10.56 28.19
C ARG A 84 12.32 -10.39 28.37
N TYR A 85 13.09 -10.53 27.29
CA TYR A 85 14.55 -10.36 27.27
C TYR A 85 15.29 -11.22 28.32
N GLY A 86 14.86 -12.49 28.52
CA GLY A 86 15.50 -13.39 29.45
C GLY A 86 15.20 -13.13 30.94
N LYS A 87 14.32 -12.15 31.26
CA LYS A 87 13.83 -11.90 32.64
C LYS A 87 12.39 -12.36 32.77
N THR A 88 12.14 -13.24 33.74
CA THR A 88 10.80 -13.66 34.11
C THR A 88 10.20 -12.63 35.04
N THR A 89 9.12 -11.97 34.63
CA THR A 89 8.36 -11.07 35.46
C THR A 89 6.98 -11.64 35.73
N VAL A 90 6.47 -11.50 36.95
CA VAL A 90 5.12 -11.86 37.32
C VAL A 90 4.30 -10.58 37.39
N SER A 91 3.24 -10.48 36.61
CA SER A 91 2.33 -9.35 36.60
C SER A 91 0.91 -9.77 36.92
N THR A 92 0.19 -8.95 37.70
CA THR A 92 -1.24 -9.14 37.88
C THR A 92 -1.96 -8.61 36.66
N VAL A 93 -2.84 -9.43 36.11
CA VAL A 93 -3.65 -9.16 34.92
C VAL A 93 -5.08 -8.87 35.38
N CYS A 94 -5.69 -7.82 34.82
CA CYS A 94 -7.12 -7.51 34.94
C CYS A 94 -7.62 -7.26 33.53
N ALA A 95 -7.92 -8.36 32.81
CA ALA A 95 -8.29 -8.31 31.41
C ALA A 95 -9.81 -8.28 31.26
N PRO A 96 -10.39 -7.30 30.56
CA PRO A 96 -11.81 -7.35 30.23
C PRO A 96 -12.09 -8.54 29.30
N LEU A 97 -13.19 -9.27 29.56
CA LEU A 97 -13.60 -10.38 28.72
C LEU A 97 -14.35 -9.87 27.47
N PHE A 98 -15.22 -8.91 27.65
CA PHE A 98 -16.02 -8.30 26.61
C PHE A 98 -15.71 -6.82 26.45
N SER A 99 -15.79 -6.32 25.22
CA SER A 99 -15.69 -4.91 24.93
C SER A 99 -16.61 -4.50 23.78
N PHE A 100 -17.13 -3.27 23.88
CA PHE A 100 -17.98 -2.63 22.89
C PHE A 100 -17.39 -1.26 22.55
N GLU A 101 -17.51 -0.79 21.33
CA GLU A 101 -17.41 0.63 21.06
C GLU A 101 -18.70 1.30 21.51
N ALA A 102 -18.60 2.42 22.20
CA ALA A 102 -19.75 3.04 22.85
C ALA A 102 -19.78 4.54 22.60
N SER A 103 -20.97 5.13 22.71
CA SER A 103 -21.18 6.58 22.73
C SER A 103 -21.73 7.03 24.08
N LEU A 104 -21.50 8.31 24.39
CA LEU A 104 -22.01 8.95 25.61
C LEU A 104 -23.22 9.82 25.25
N GLU A 105 -24.40 9.36 25.60
CA GLU A 105 -25.62 10.14 25.47
C GLU A 105 -26.23 10.46 26.84
N LYS A 106 -26.24 11.76 27.19
CA LYS A 106 -26.64 12.23 28.52
C LYS A 106 -25.86 11.51 29.62
N GLN A 107 -26.51 10.70 30.45
CA GLN A 107 -25.91 9.94 31.56
C GLN A 107 -25.81 8.44 31.24
N GLN A 108 -26.03 8.03 29.99
CA GLN A 108 -26.03 6.64 29.57
C GLN A 108 -24.88 6.35 28.61
N VAL A 109 -24.37 5.15 28.69
CA VAL A 109 -23.44 4.55 27.71
C VAL A 109 -24.25 3.71 26.76
N LEU A 110 -24.20 4.06 25.48
CA LEU A 110 -24.89 3.32 24.41
C LEU A 110 -23.85 2.58 23.59
N ASP A 111 -23.94 1.24 23.57
CA ASP A 111 -23.08 0.41 22.74
C ASP A 111 -23.41 0.63 21.27
N THR A 112 -22.42 1.05 20.50
CA THR A 112 -22.55 1.35 19.05
C THR A 112 -21.99 0.25 18.17
N SER A 113 -21.27 -0.71 18.74
CA SER A 113 -20.66 -1.83 18.02
C SER A 113 -21.19 -3.17 18.52
N SER A 114 -20.97 -4.20 17.72
CA SER A 114 -21.19 -5.60 18.14
C SER A 114 -20.19 -6.00 19.23
N LEU A 115 -20.59 -6.99 20.02
CA LEU A 115 -19.76 -7.62 21.05
C LEU A 115 -18.40 -8.05 20.48
N SER A 116 -17.33 -7.57 21.08
CA SER A 116 -15.96 -8.00 20.81
C SER A 116 -15.41 -8.77 22.01
N VAL A 117 -14.98 -10.01 21.77
CA VAL A 117 -14.37 -10.84 22.80
C VAL A 117 -12.86 -10.63 22.82
N ASN A 118 -12.29 -10.42 24.01
CA ASN A 118 -10.86 -10.24 24.17
C ASN A 118 -10.11 -11.58 24.11
N ASN A 119 -9.41 -11.82 23.01
CA ASN A 119 -8.64 -13.08 22.85
C ASN A 119 -7.53 -13.24 23.89
N PHE A 120 -6.94 -12.16 24.38
CA PHE A 120 -5.97 -12.23 25.47
C PHE A 120 -6.63 -12.81 26.74
N ALA A 121 -7.82 -12.35 27.09
CA ALA A 121 -8.57 -12.87 28.21
C ALA A 121 -8.90 -14.36 28.00
N LEU A 122 -9.28 -14.76 26.77
CA LEU A 122 -9.53 -16.16 26.44
C LEU A 122 -8.25 -17.02 26.48
N SER A 123 -7.09 -16.47 26.11
CA SER A 123 -5.82 -17.21 26.15
C SER A 123 -5.34 -17.53 27.57
N LEU A 124 -5.89 -16.88 28.56
CA LEU A 124 -5.66 -17.21 29.96
C LEU A 124 -6.41 -18.50 30.38
N TRP A 125 -7.32 -18.96 29.55
CA TRP A 125 -8.16 -20.13 29.78
C TRP A 125 -7.49 -21.40 29.22
N PRO A 126 -7.41 -22.51 29.97
CA PRO A 126 -6.70 -23.71 29.52
C PRO A 126 -7.31 -24.40 28.30
N ASN A 127 -8.60 -24.19 28.01
CA ASN A 127 -9.27 -24.77 26.85
C ASN A 127 -9.74 -23.75 25.83
N GLU A 128 -8.79 -22.93 25.36
CA GLU A 128 -8.99 -21.82 24.43
C GLU A 128 -9.78 -22.23 23.17
N LYS A 129 -9.56 -23.46 22.65
CA LYS A 129 -10.17 -23.90 21.39
C LYS A 129 -11.67 -24.11 21.51
N ALA A 130 -12.12 -24.78 22.58
CA ALA A 130 -13.53 -25.01 22.84
C ALA A 130 -14.31 -23.73 23.10
N LEU A 131 -13.66 -22.74 23.73
CA LEU A 131 -14.26 -21.43 23.94
C LEU A 131 -14.38 -20.63 22.63
N LYS A 132 -13.36 -20.62 21.79
CA LYS A 132 -13.43 -19.96 20.48
C LYS A 132 -14.52 -20.54 19.59
N GLU A 133 -14.75 -21.85 19.64
CA GLU A 133 -15.84 -22.51 18.93
C GLU A 133 -17.22 -22.13 19.50
N ALA A 134 -17.36 -22.05 20.82
CA ALA A 134 -18.60 -21.62 21.47
C ALA A 134 -18.98 -20.15 21.17
N PHE A 135 -17.98 -19.29 21.06
CA PHE A 135 -18.20 -17.85 20.71
C PHE A 135 -18.48 -17.63 19.21
N SER A 136 -18.00 -18.51 18.32
CA SER A 136 -18.24 -18.39 16.90
C SER A 136 -19.65 -18.78 16.46
N ALA A 137 -20.38 -19.51 17.26
CA ALA A 137 -21.66 -20.13 16.90
C ALA A 137 -22.90 -19.22 17.10
N ASN A 138 -22.85 -18.12 17.84
CA ASN A 138 -24.03 -17.32 18.21
C ASN A 138 -23.86 -15.83 17.87
N SER A 139 -24.31 -15.40 16.71
CA SER A 139 -24.24 -14.00 16.24
C SER A 139 -25.59 -13.25 16.15
N THR A 140 -26.69 -13.80 16.67
CA THR A 140 -28.04 -13.24 16.38
C THR A 140 -28.89 -12.82 17.57
N ASP A 141 -28.46 -13.09 18.81
CA ASP A 141 -29.31 -12.82 20.00
C ASP A 141 -28.94 -11.54 20.74
N ASN A 142 -29.89 -11.01 21.50
CA ASN A 142 -29.79 -9.80 22.32
C ASN A 142 -28.58 -9.86 23.26
N ILE A 143 -27.84 -8.76 23.42
CA ILE A 143 -26.57 -8.65 24.14
C ILE A 143 -26.61 -9.25 25.55
N GLN A 144 -27.72 -9.05 26.30
CA GLN A 144 -27.88 -9.56 27.66
C GLN A 144 -28.02 -11.11 27.71
N THR A 145 -28.79 -11.68 26.78
CA THR A 145 -28.94 -13.11 26.62
C THR A 145 -27.66 -13.82 26.17
N GLN A 146 -26.83 -13.11 25.41
CA GLN A 146 -25.50 -13.60 25.05
C GLN A 146 -24.53 -13.65 26.23
N HIS A 147 -24.56 -12.67 27.13
CA HIS A 147 -23.72 -12.65 28.32
C HIS A 147 -24.02 -13.86 29.23
N ASP A 148 -25.28 -14.08 29.54
CA ASP A 148 -25.69 -15.16 30.44
C ASP A 148 -25.37 -16.53 29.84
N ALA A 149 -25.64 -16.75 28.56
CA ALA A 149 -25.33 -17.99 27.85
C ALA A 149 -23.81 -18.25 27.76
N ILE A 150 -23.01 -17.20 27.62
CA ILE A 150 -21.54 -17.31 27.58
C ILE A 150 -20.99 -17.66 28.95
N ILE A 151 -21.49 -17.05 30.02
CA ILE A 151 -21.07 -17.33 31.39
C ILE A 151 -21.46 -18.73 31.80
N GLU A 152 -22.66 -19.16 31.46
CA GLU A 152 -23.16 -20.52 31.72
C GLU A 152 -22.26 -21.55 31.00
N ARG A 153 -21.88 -21.30 29.75
CA ARG A 153 -20.95 -22.14 28.98
C ARG A 153 -19.52 -22.11 29.50
N LEU A 154 -19.04 -20.95 29.96
CA LEU A 154 -17.75 -20.82 30.63
C LEU A 154 -17.71 -21.64 31.92
N SER A 155 -18.80 -21.62 32.69
CA SER A 155 -18.93 -22.36 33.94
C SER A 155 -19.10 -23.87 33.68
N ALA A 156 -19.77 -24.26 32.61
CA ALA A 156 -20.01 -25.65 32.23
C ALA A 156 -18.82 -26.32 31.50
N SER A 157 -17.95 -25.55 30.84
CA SER A 157 -16.92 -26.11 29.97
C SER A 157 -15.70 -26.67 30.68
N ASN A 158 -15.51 -26.41 31.97
CA ASN A 158 -14.38 -27.00 32.72
C ASN A 158 -14.53 -26.88 34.25
N PRO A 159 -15.03 -27.93 34.94
CA PRO A 159 -15.14 -27.96 36.40
C PRO A 159 -13.79 -28.00 37.13
N ASP A 160 -12.69 -28.31 36.44
CA ASP A 160 -11.35 -28.44 37.03
C ASP A 160 -10.50 -27.17 36.96
N ILE A 161 -11.03 -26.09 36.44
CA ILE A 161 -10.29 -24.82 36.40
C ILE A 161 -10.59 -24.01 37.64
N PRO A 162 -9.58 -23.52 38.36
CA PRO A 162 -9.77 -22.67 39.54
C PRO A 162 -10.19 -21.26 39.14
N ILE A 163 -11.34 -21.09 38.47
CA ILE A 163 -11.97 -19.82 38.27
C ILE A 163 -13.06 -19.66 39.31
N THR A 164 -12.80 -18.76 40.19
CA THR A 164 -13.74 -18.39 41.25
C THR A 164 -14.53 -17.19 40.82
N LEU A 165 -15.85 -17.29 40.80
CA LEU A 165 -16.71 -16.11 40.69
C LEU A 165 -16.48 -15.26 41.93
N SER A 166 -16.03 -14.04 41.74
CA SER A 166 -15.75 -13.08 42.82
C SER A 166 -16.73 -11.92 42.78
N THR A 167 -17.31 -11.63 43.94
CA THR A 167 -18.16 -10.43 44.12
C THR A 167 -17.36 -9.21 44.61
N ALA A 168 -16.03 -9.27 44.52
CA ALA A 168 -15.18 -8.16 44.95
C ALA A 168 -15.36 -6.98 44.03
N GLU A 169 -15.74 -5.84 44.56
CA GLU A 169 -15.85 -4.57 43.86
C GLU A 169 -14.55 -3.75 43.99
N PHE A 170 -14.15 -3.10 42.91
CA PHE A 170 -13.04 -2.16 42.89
C PHE A 170 -13.37 -0.99 41.97
N HIS A 171 -12.92 0.20 42.33
CA HIS A 171 -13.24 1.42 41.59
C HIS A 171 -11.99 2.09 41.01
N ASP A 172 -10.82 1.69 41.47
CA ASP A 172 -9.53 2.19 41.01
C ASP A 172 -8.42 1.13 41.15
N LYS A 173 -7.23 1.46 40.70
CA LYS A 173 -6.06 0.58 40.78
C LYS A 173 -5.63 0.25 42.21
N ALA A 174 -5.87 1.16 43.14
CA ALA A 174 -5.49 0.98 44.54
C ALA A 174 -6.43 -0.01 45.24
N SER A 175 -7.74 0.17 45.10
CA SER A 175 -8.76 -0.77 45.59
C SER A 175 -8.64 -2.14 44.96
N PHE A 176 -8.35 -2.21 43.63
CA PHE A 176 -8.02 -3.47 42.91
C PHE A 176 -6.82 -4.19 43.54
N ASN A 177 -5.71 -3.49 43.72
CA ASN A 177 -4.51 -4.09 44.33
C ASN A 177 -4.74 -4.56 45.78
N LYS A 178 -5.60 -3.89 46.52
CA LYS A 178 -6.00 -4.29 47.88
C LYS A 178 -6.88 -5.54 47.85
N ALA A 179 -7.91 -5.61 47.01
CA ALA A 179 -8.84 -6.69 46.91
C ALA A 179 -8.15 -7.98 46.44
N PHE A 180 -7.18 -7.87 45.54
CA PHE A 180 -6.52 -9.01 44.89
C PHE A 180 -5.04 -9.22 45.29
N LYS A 181 -4.64 -8.75 46.47
CA LYS A 181 -3.24 -8.81 46.97
C LYS A 181 -2.71 -10.24 47.13
N GLY A 182 -3.58 -11.22 47.44
CA GLY A 182 -3.22 -12.59 47.79
C GLY A 182 -3.37 -13.61 46.64
N ILE A 183 -3.56 -13.18 45.39
CA ILE A 183 -3.75 -14.16 44.28
C ILE A 183 -2.52 -15.02 44.09
N GLU A 184 -2.72 -16.33 44.02
CA GLU A 184 -1.68 -17.28 43.66
C GLU A 184 -1.47 -17.35 42.15
N LEU A 185 -0.27 -17.76 41.73
CA LEU A 185 0.06 -17.93 40.33
C LEU A 185 -0.74 -19.10 39.74
N GLY A 186 -1.43 -18.85 38.61
CA GLY A 186 -2.25 -19.88 37.92
C GLY A 186 -3.70 -19.93 38.42
N HIS A 187 -4.07 -19.15 39.46
CA HIS A 187 -5.48 -18.97 39.85
C HIS A 187 -6.07 -17.72 39.18
N TYR A 188 -7.29 -17.86 38.68
CA TYR A 188 -8.00 -16.79 37.98
C TYR A 188 -9.37 -16.55 38.64
N TYR A 189 -9.79 -15.32 38.67
CA TYR A 189 -11.08 -14.86 39.17
C TYR A 189 -11.87 -14.24 38.00
N LEU A 190 -13.14 -14.60 37.87
CA LEU A 190 -14.08 -13.90 36.99
C LEU A 190 -14.91 -12.92 37.85
N VAL A 191 -14.87 -11.65 37.51
CA VAL A 191 -15.57 -10.58 38.20
C VAL A 191 -16.62 -9.99 37.30
N ALA A 192 -17.89 -9.99 37.78
CA ALA A 192 -19.01 -9.35 37.06
C ALA A 192 -19.06 -7.87 37.40
N MET A 193 -18.42 -7.05 36.59
CA MET A 193 -18.39 -5.59 36.67
C MET A 193 -18.42 -5.01 35.25
N ASP A 194 -18.93 -3.79 35.15
CA ASP A 194 -18.84 -2.97 33.96
C ASP A 194 -17.81 -1.86 34.14
N ALA A 195 -17.20 -1.44 33.07
CA ALA A 195 -16.36 -0.26 33.06
C ALA A 195 -16.49 0.47 31.73
N CYS A 196 -16.29 1.78 31.75
CA CYS A 196 -16.08 2.54 30.53
C CYS A 196 -14.77 3.31 30.60
N ALA A 197 -14.14 3.49 29.44
CA ALA A 197 -12.88 4.20 29.36
C ALA A 197 -12.62 4.73 27.94
N VAL A 198 -11.70 5.68 27.85
CA VAL A 198 -11.09 6.09 26.59
C VAL A 198 -9.88 5.22 26.33
N VAL A 199 -9.85 4.55 25.17
CA VAL A 199 -8.79 3.60 24.79
C VAL A 199 -8.10 4.07 23.52
N GLU A 200 -6.77 4.00 23.49
CA GLU A 200 -6.01 4.25 22.26
C GLU A 200 -6.27 3.18 21.20
N LYS A 201 -6.70 3.61 20.02
CA LYS A 201 -6.85 2.73 18.85
C LYS A 201 -5.47 2.25 18.37
N SER A 202 -5.41 1.07 17.74
CA SER A 202 -4.18 0.58 17.12
C SER A 202 -3.61 1.59 16.12
N ILE A 203 -2.31 1.82 16.16
CA ILE A 203 -1.66 2.84 15.31
C ILE A 203 -1.76 2.50 13.83
N SER A 204 -1.71 1.21 13.49
CA SER A 204 -1.71 0.73 12.11
C SER A 204 -3.08 0.79 11.44
N THR A 205 -4.15 0.60 12.19
CA THR A 205 -5.50 0.40 11.63
C THR A 205 -6.44 1.59 11.78
N ARG A 206 -6.23 2.44 12.80
CA ARG A 206 -7.14 3.53 13.16
C ARG A 206 -7.47 4.51 12.03
N GLY A 207 -6.46 4.82 11.20
CA GLY A 207 -6.66 5.76 10.10
C GLY A 207 -7.47 5.16 8.96
N ILE A 208 -7.24 3.89 8.67
CA ILE A 208 -7.99 3.16 7.65
C ILE A 208 -9.44 3.00 8.09
N LEU A 209 -9.70 2.61 9.34
CA LEU A 209 -11.05 2.48 9.88
C LEU A 209 -11.82 3.81 9.86
N ASP A 210 -11.18 4.90 10.26
CA ASP A 210 -11.79 6.23 10.22
C ASP A 210 -12.16 6.65 8.79
N GLU A 211 -11.26 6.45 7.82
CA GLU A 211 -11.52 6.76 6.42
C GLU A 211 -12.58 5.84 5.79
N LEU A 212 -12.58 4.55 6.12
CA LEU A 212 -13.62 3.61 5.66
C LEU A 212 -15.00 3.99 6.23
N SER A 213 -15.07 4.42 7.50
CA SER A 213 -16.30 4.91 8.11
C SER A 213 -16.84 6.16 7.38
N LEU A 214 -15.94 7.10 7.02
CA LEU A 214 -16.30 8.28 6.23
C LEU A 214 -16.78 7.90 4.83
N LEU A 215 -16.13 6.95 4.17
CA LEU A 215 -16.54 6.45 2.86
C LEU A 215 -17.90 5.75 2.92
N ALA A 216 -18.14 4.92 3.94
CA ALA A 216 -19.42 4.22 4.09
C ALA A 216 -20.59 5.18 4.33
N ALA A 217 -20.34 6.32 4.96
CA ALA A 217 -21.33 7.37 5.18
C ALA A 217 -21.48 8.35 4.00
N GLY A 218 -20.57 8.30 3.03
CA GLY A 218 -20.52 9.20 1.87
C GLY A 218 -21.39 8.71 0.71
N ASP A 219 -21.57 9.58 -0.28
CA ASP A 219 -22.35 9.34 -1.51
C ASP A 219 -21.53 9.61 -2.79
N GLN A 220 -20.32 10.14 -2.67
CA GLN A 220 -19.44 10.47 -3.78
C GLN A 220 -18.23 9.53 -3.80
N PHE A 221 -18.14 8.71 -4.82
CA PHE A 221 -17.09 7.74 -4.99
C PHE A 221 -16.33 7.97 -6.29
N SER A 222 -15.00 7.83 -6.24
CA SER A 222 -14.17 7.88 -7.44
C SER A 222 -14.44 6.70 -8.36
N LYS A 223 -14.24 6.88 -9.66
CA LYS A 223 -14.42 5.81 -10.65
C LYS A 223 -13.56 4.57 -10.36
N PRO A 224 -12.25 4.66 -10.05
CA PRO A 224 -11.44 3.48 -9.74
C PRO A 224 -11.95 2.69 -8.53
N LEU A 225 -12.47 3.37 -7.50
CA LEU A 225 -13.07 2.71 -6.35
C LEU A 225 -14.32 1.93 -6.75
N GLN A 226 -15.23 2.55 -7.49
CA GLN A 226 -16.45 1.90 -7.97
C GLN A 226 -16.16 0.69 -8.88
N LEU A 227 -15.24 0.85 -9.85
CA LEU A 227 -14.80 -0.22 -10.74
C LEU A 227 -14.15 -1.37 -9.99
N SER A 228 -13.35 -1.09 -8.96
CA SER A 228 -12.72 -2.13 -8.13
C SER A 228 -13.74 -2.99 -7.38
N LEU A 229 -14.90 -2.43 -7.06
CA LEU A 229 -16.00 -3.12 -6.39
C LEU A 229 -17.04 -3.72 -7.37
N GLY A 230 -16.75 -3.72 -8.67
CA GLY A 230 -17.55 -4.38 -9.70
C GLY A 230 -18.69 -3.53 -10.25
N ALA A 231 -18.64 -2.21 -10.09
CA ALA A 231 -19.61 -1.33 -10.74
C ALA A 231 -19.41 -1.34 -12.27
N ASP A 232 -20.50 -1.50 -13.00
CA ASP A 232 -20.50 -1.38 -14.46
C ASP A 232 -20.70 0.09 -14.84
N LEU A 233 -19.59 0.77 -15.15
CA LEU A 233 -19.58 2.18 -15.52
C LEU A 233 -19.15 2.34 -16.96
N ALA A 234 -19.85 3.16 -17.71
CA ALA A 234 -19.43 3.53 -19.06
C ALA A 234 -18.10 4.31 -18.99
N SER A 235 -17.14 3.94 -19.83
CA SER A 235 -15.88 4.66 -19.96
C SER A 235 -16.14 6.03 -20.61
N GLU A 236 -15.95 7.09 -19.85
CA GLU A 236 -16.15 8.48 -20.30
C GLU A 236 -14.81 9.23 -20.41
N PHE A 237 -13.76 8.58 -20.87
CA PHE A 237 -12.46 9.24 -20.98
C PHE A 237 -12.44 10.31 -22.06
N HIS A 238 -12.62 11.57 -21.64
CA HIS A 238 -12.41 12.74 -22.45
C HIS A 238 -11.13 13.47 -21.97
N ASN A 239 -10.22 13.77 -22.89
CA ASN A 239 -8.98 14.53 -22.65
C ASN A 239 -7.83 13.82 -21.89
N VAL A 240 -7.56 12.57 -22.17
CA VAL A 240 -6.37 11.89 -21.66
C VAL A 240 -5.12 12.31 -22.46
N LYS A 241 -4.06 12.68 -21.74
CA LYS A 241 -2.73 12.88 -22.38
C LYS A 241 -2.14 11.51 -22.68
N PRO A 242 -1.90 11.17 -23.96
CA PRO A 242 -1.34 9.86 -24.32
C PRO A 242 0.06 9.68 -23.72
N ALA A 243 0.45 8.45 -23.47
CA ALA A 243 1.78 8.15 -22.94
C ALA A 243 2.88 8.57 -23.92
N ASN A 244 3.91 9.23 -23.42
CA ASN A 244 5.06 9.64 -24.20
C ASN A 244 6.35 9.03 -23.65
N HIS A 245 6.72 7.88 -24.19
CA HIS A 245 7.90 7.11 -23.79
C HIS A 245 9.23 7.84 -23.99
N GLN A 246 9.25 8.89 -24.81
CA GLN A 246 10.45 9.69 -25.09
C GLN A 246 10.81 10.66 -23.94
N LEU A 247 9.89 10.84 -22.97
CA LEU A 247 10.12 11.72 -21.82
C LEU A 247 10.88 11.04 -20.68
N ILE A 248 11.17 9.74 -20.80
CA ILE A 248 11.79 8.96 -19.74
C ILE A 248 13.23 8.60 -20.12
N PRO A 249 14.20 8.79 -19.19
CA PRO A 249 15.55 8.23 -19.35
C PRO A 249 15.51 6.69 -19.34
N GLY A 250 16.43 6.06 -20.08
CA GLY A 250 16.54 4.61 -20.16
C GLY A 250 15.77 3.98 -21.31
N ILE A 251 15.88 2.65 -21.40
CA ILE A 251 15.25 1.85 -22.43
C ILE A 251 14.12 1.03 -21.78
N LEU A 252 12.94 1.13 -22.38
CA LEU A 252 11.76 0.39 -21.94
C LEU A 252 11.52 -0.81 -22.84
N SER A 253 11.16 -1.95 -22.25
CA SER A 253 10.63 -3.10 -22.98
C SER A 253 9.24 -2.80 -23.57
N ASN A 254 8.77 -3.63 -24.48
CA ASN A 254 7.44 -3.45 -25.06
C ASN A 254 6.34 -3.53 -24.00
N ALA A 255 6.41 -4.51 -23.11
CA ALA A 255 5.45 -4.65 -22.01
C ALA A 255 5.47 -3.44 -21.06
N GLN A 256 6.64 -2.85 -20.81
CA GLN A 256 6.74 -1.62 -20.02
C GLN A 256 6.11 -0.43 -20.74
N LYS A 257 6.31 -0.29 -22.05
CA LYS A 257 5.65 0.76 -22.85
C LYS A 257 4.13 0.60 -22.84
N GLU A 258 3.64 -0.63 -23.01
CA GLU A 258 2.22 -0.96 -22.93
C GLU A 258 1.66 -0.61 -21.54
N ALA A 259 2.41 -0.89 -20.45
CA ALA A 259 2.01 -0.52 -19.09
C ALA A 259 1.86 1.00 -18.92
N LEU A 260 2.77 1.80 -19.47
CA LEU A 260 2.67 3.26 -19.45
C LEU A 260 1.45 3.76 -20.23
N THR A 261 1.20 3.18 -21.40
CA THR A 261 0.03 3.52 -22.23
C THR A 261 -1.27 3.14 -21.51
N CYS A 262 -1.31 1.94 -20.96
CA CYS A 262 -2.46 1.44 -20.22
C CYS A 262 -2.80 2.32 -19.00
N ALA A 263 -1.81 2.72 -18.19
CA ALA A 263 -2.02 3.62 -17.06
C ALA A 263 -2.47 5.04 -17.46
N ALA A 264 -2.11 5.48 -18.67
CA ALA A 264 -2.58 6.73 -19.22
C ALA A 264 -4.04 6.67 -19.67
N GLU A 265 -4.46 5.56 -20.31
CA GLU A 265 -5.71 5.44 -21.05
C GLU A 265 -6.81 4.70 -20.29
N SER A 266 -6.49 3.94 -19.23
CA SER A 266 -7.47 3.14 -18.49
C SER A 266 -7.79 3.76 -17.14
N GLU A 267 -9.07 3.79 -16.76
CA GLU A 267 -9.53 4.25 -15.44
C GLU A 267 -9.11 3.30 -14.32
N PHE A 268 -9.12 1.99 -14.60
CA PHE A 268 -8.70 0.95 -13.68
C PHE A 268 -7.92 -0.11 -14.45
N SER A 269 -6.67 -0.35 -14.09
CA SER A 269 -5.74 -1.20 -14.80
C SER A 269 -4.92 -2.09 -13.88
N LEU A 270 -4.38 -3.18 -14.45
CA LEU A 270 -3.60 -4.18 -13.73
C LEU A 270 -2.25 -4.41 -14.41
N LEU A 271 -1.17 -4.30 -13.63
CA LEU A 271 0.18 -4.67 -14.04
C LEU A 271 0.62 -5.93 -13.28
N ILE A 272 0.68 -7.05 -13.98
CA ILE A 272 1.21 -8.30 -13.46
C ILE A 272 2.72 -8.30 -13.67
N GLY A 273 3.46 -8.33 -12.56
CA GLY A 273 4.92 -8.31 -12.60
C GLY A 273 5.53 -9.44 -11.77
N PRO A 274 5.89 -10.58 -12.36
CA PRO A 274 6.66 -11.61 -11.70
C PRO A 274 7.94 -11.08 -11.03
N PRO A 275 8.53 -11.79 -10.05
CA PRO A 275 9.78 -11.38 -9.44
C PRO A 275 10.89 -11.18 -10.47
N GLY A 276 11.65 -10.09 -10.38
CA GLY A 276 12.79 -9.83 -11.27
C GLY A 276 12.43 -9.28 -12.65
N THR A 277 11.16 -8.95 -12.94
CA THR A 277 10.73 -8.38 -14.23
C THR A 277 10.76 -6.85 -14.30
N GLY A 278 11.23 -6.18 -13.24
CA GLY A 278 11.38 -4.73 -13.24
C GLY A 278 10.14 -3.94 -12.83
N LYS A 279 9.23 -4.50 -12.00
CA LYS A 279 8.05 -3.78 -11.45
C LYS A 279 8.38 -2.39 -10.96
N SER A 280 9.28 -2.28 -9.97
CA SER A 280 9.62 -0.98 -9.35
C SER A 280 10.25 0.00 -10.34
N TYR A 281 10.99 -0.49 -11.34
CA TYR A 281 11.50 0.33 -12.45
C TYR A 281 10.35 0.86 -13.32
N THR A 282 9.40 0.01 -13.67
CA THR A 282 8.22 0.39 -14.47
C THR A 282 7.37 1.43 -13.74
N ILE A 283 7.14 1.24 -12.42
CA ILE A 283 6.41 2.20 -11.58
C ILE A 283 7.13 3.55 -11.55
N ALA A 284 8.46 3.56 -11.39
CA ALA A 284 9.25 4.78 -11.39
C ALA A 284 9.19 5.51 -12.75
N CYS A 285 9.30 4.77 -13.85
CA CYS A 285 9.14 5.30 -15.21
C CYS A 285 7.75 5.92 -15.41
N LEU A 286 6.71 5.24 -14.96
CA LEU A 286 5.33 5.68 -15.07
C LEU A 286 5.11 6.98 -14.27
N ALA A 287 5.60 7.04 -13.04
CA ALA A 287 5.51 8.24 -12.21
C ALA A 287 6.21 9.44 -12.86
N LEU A 288 7.39 9.24 -13.42
CA LEU A 288 8.15 10.29 -14.09
C LEU A 288 7.48 10.75 -15.39
N GLU A 289 6.97 9.82 -16.17
CA GLU A 289 6.29 10.12 -17.42
C GLU A 289 5.02 10.98 -17.14
N ARG A 290 4.17 10.57 -16.19
CA ARG A 290 3.01 11.35 -15.78
C ARG A 290 3.40 12.72 -15.21
N PHE A 291 4.45 12.78 -14.37
CA PHE A 291 5.02 14.04 -13.89
C PHE A 291 5.39 15.00 -15.03
N MET A 292 6.06 14.49 -16.05
CA MET A 292 6.47 15.31 -17.23
C MET A 292 5.26 15.72 -18.08
N GLN A 293 4.17 14.96 -18.05
CA GLN A 293 2.88 15.33 -18.63
C GLN A 293 2.09 16.35 -17.77
N GLY A 294 2.59 16.66 -16.56
CA GLY A 294 1.95 17.61 -15.64
C GLY A 294 0.82 16.99 -14.82
N GLU A 295 0.83 15.68 -14.63
CA GLU A 295 -0.12 14.94 -13.80
C GLU A 295 0.47 14.62 -12.43
N SER A 296 -0.41 14.47 -11.45
CA SER A 296 -0.08 14.08 -10.09
C SER A 296 -0.19 12.56 -9.91
N VAL A 297 0.78 11.96 -9.21
CA VAL A 297 0.87 10.52 -9.00
C VAL A 297 1.03 10.20 -7.52
N LEU A 298 0.15 9.36 -7.00
CA LEU A 298 0.26 8.76 -5.67
C LEU A 298 0.67 7.30 -5.80
N ILE A 299 1.81 6.94 -5.23
CA ILE A 299 2.29 5.56 -5.15
C ILE A 299 2.10 5.06 -3.72
N VAL A 300 1.38 3.96 -3.57
CA VAL A 300 1.12 3.37 -2.26
C VAL A 300 1.48 1.89 -2.22
N SER A 301 1.89 1.43 -1.05
CA SER A 301 2.10 0.02 -0.75
C SER A 301 1.83 -0.22 0.74
N LYS A 302 1.57 -1.46 1.10
CA LYS A 302 1.55 -1.89 2.50
C LYS A 302 2.96 -1.93 3.08
N ASN A 303 3.96 -2.24 2.26
CA ASN A 303 5.36 -2.36 2.65
C ASN A 303 6.13 -1.05 2.41
N GLU A 304 6.61 -0.41 3.50
CA GLU A 304 7.43 0.81 3.44
C GLU A 304 8.71 0.62 2.61
N HIS A 305 9.35 -0.55 2.71
CA HIS A 305 10.58 -0.85 1.96
C HIS A 305 10.34 -0.88 0.43
N ALA A 306 9.21 -1.40 -0.03
CA ALA A 306 8.87 -1.38 -1.46
C ALA A 306 8.78 0.06 -1.99
N ILE A 307 8.21 0.96 -1.19
CA ILE A 307 8.10 2.38 -1.50
C ILE A 307 9.47 3.05 -1.58
N ASP A 308 10.38 2.72 -0.65
CA ASP A 308 11.74 3.27 -0.64
C ASP A 308 12.54 2.82 -1.86
N VAL A 309 12.43 1.57 -2.27
CA VAL A 309 13.03 1.07 -3.53
C VAL A 309 12.55 1.87 -4.74
N ILE A 310 11.26 2.23 -4.80
CA ILE A 310 10.72 3.06 -5.89
C ILE A 310 11.28 4.48 -5.80
N LYS A 311 11.32 5.07 -4.60
CA LYS A 311 11.93 6.38 -4.36
C LYS A 311 13.38 6.43 -4.86
N ASP A 312 14.18 5.44 -4.45
CA ASP A 312 15.60 5.35 -4.85
C ASP A 312 15.74 5.21 -6.37
N LYS A 313 14.86 4.45 -7.03
CA LYS A 313 14.84 4.39 -8.50
C LYS A 313 14.57 5.76 -9.13
N ILE A 314 13.61 6.51 -8.59
CA ILE A 314 13.27 7.85 -9.12
C ILE A 314 14.43 8.83 -8.89
N THR A 315 15.07 8.79 -7.74
CA THR A 315 16.15 9.75 -7.39
C THR A 315 17.50 9.35 -7.97
N GLU A 316 17.93 8.12 -7.78
CA GLU A 316 19.30 7.68 -8.14
C GLU A 316 19.40 7.30 -9.62
N THR A 317 18.39 6.58 -10.15
CA THR A 317 18.45 6.11 -11.54
C THR A 317 18.08 7.22 -12.53
N PHE A 318 17.08 8.03 -12.19
CA PHE A 318 16.55 9.06 -13.09
C PHE A 318 16.95 10.49 -12.75
N GLY A 319 17.65 10.69 -11.62
CA GLY A 319 18.22 11.98 -11.24
C GLY A 319 17.21 13.05 -10.83
N LEU A 320 15.98 12.67 -10.46
CA LEU A 320 15.01 13.63 -9.93
C LEU A 320 15.43 14.08 -8.53
N SER A 321 15.47 15.40 -8.30
CA SER A 321 15.76 15.95 -6.97
C SER A 321 14.76 15.44 -5.93
N GLN A 322 15.27 15.07 -4.75
CA GLN A 322 14.43 14.67 -3.61
C GLN A 322 13.40 15.74 -3.23
N SER A 323 13.68 17.02 -3.55
CA SER A 323 12.76 18.14 -3.26
C SER A 323 11.41 18.03 -3.97
N SER A 324 11.32 17.25 -5.04
CA SER A 324 10.09 17.09 -5.83
C SER A 324 9.25 15.87 -5.47
N ILE A 325 9.73 15.06 -4.52
CA ILE A 325 9.08 13.83 -4.10
C ILE A 325 8.62 13.98 -2.65
N MET A 326 7.33 13.76 -2.42
CA MET A 326 6.76 13.74 -1.08
C MET A 326 6.75 12.32 -0.55
N ARG A 327 7.65 12.00 0.40
CA ARG A 327 7.67 10.71 1.08
C ARG A 327 6.96 10.82 2.42
N ALA A 328 5.81 10.18 2.52
CA ALA A 328 4.98 10.12 3.71
C ALA A 328 4.81 8.66 4.19
N GLY A 329 4.34 8.46 5.41
CA GLY A 329 4.16 7.11 5.98
C GLY A 329 4.12 7.10 7.50
N THR A 330 4.90 6.20 8.12
CA THR A 330 5.02 6.07 9.57
C THR A 330 5.65 7.30 10.23
N LYS A 331 5.76 7.30 11.58
CA LYS A 331 6.27 8.47 12.36
C LYS A 331 7.64 8.98 11.89
N GLY A 332 8.54 8.09 11.42
CA GLY A 332 9.85 8.45 10.88
C GLY A 332 9.74 9.32 9.65
N TYR A 333 9.07 8.82 8.63
CA TYR A 333 8.84 9.52 7.35
C TYR A 333 8.04 10.82 7.52
N HIS A 334 7.11 10.86 8.46
CA HIS A 334 6.37 12.09 8.77
C HIS A 334 7.31 13.19 9.33
N ARG A 335 8.33 12.82 10.11
CA ARG A 335 9.36 13.76 10.57
C ARG A 335 10.24 14.24 9.42
N GLU A 336 10.70 13.31 8.57
CA GLU A 336 11.49 13.63 7.38
C GLU A 336 10.72 14.57 6.44
N LEU A 337 9.43 14.33 6.22
CA LEU A 337 8.59 15.20 5.41
C LEU A 337 8.54 16.63 5.96
N LYS A 338 8.42 16.79 7.28
CA LYS A 338 8.47 18.12 7.91
C LYS A 338 9.81 18.82 7.70
N GLN A 339 10.91 18.10 7.93
CA GLN A 339 12.27 18.62 7.70
C GLN A 339 12.48 19.02 6.24
N HIS A 340 11.96 18.20 5.33
CA HIS A 340 12.01 18.48 3.91
C HIS A 340 11.25 19.77 3.54
N LEU A 341 10.03 19.95 4.07
CA LEU A 341 9.27 21.20 3.89
C LEU A 341 9.98 22.39 4.52
N ASP A 342 10.64 22.21 5.68
CA ASP A 342 11.46 23.25 6.29
C ASP A 342 12.61 23.69 5.40
N HIS A 343 13.32 22.72 4.82
CA HIS A 343 14.40 22.99 3.86
C HIS A 343 13.90 23.78 2.64
N ILE A 344 12.80 23.33 2.03
CA ILE A 344 12.17 24.03 0.90
C ILE A 344 11.79 25.47 1.29
N LEU A 345 11.21 25.68 2.47
CA LEU A 345 10.80 27.01 2.94
C LEU A 345 11.98 27.93 3.30
N GLN A 346 13.12 27.35 3.72
CA GLN A 346 14.32 28.10 4.14
C GLN A 346 15.25 28.43 2.97
N GLU A 347 15.36 27.59 1.96
CA GLU A 347 16.32 27.74 0.84
C GLU A 347 16.25 29.10 0.13
N LYS A 348 15.10 29.75 0.11
CA LYS A 348 14.94 31.07 -0.53
C LYS A 348 15.34 32.27 0.32
N SER A 349 15.60 32.09 1.61
CA SER A 349 16.17 33.20 2.40
C SER A 349 17.61 33.53 2.00
N HIS A 350 18.33 32.56 1.39
CA HIS A 350 19.74 32.69 1.03
C HIS A 350 20.03 32.84 -0.46
N LYS A 351 19.13 32.44 -1.37
CA LYS A 351 19.42 32.43 -2.83
C LYS A 351 19.09 33.71 -3.60
N ASN A 352 18.67 34.77 -2.92
CA ASN A 352 18.57 36.09 -3.58
C ASN A 352 19.95 36.73 -3.86
N THR A 353 21.05 36.10 -3.48
CA THR A 353 22.38 36.70 -3.57
C THR A 353 23.43 35.97 -4.41
N LEU A 354 23.24 34.69 -4.81
CA LEU A 354 24.32 34.00 -5.53
C LEU A 354 23.79 33.03 -6.59
N SER A 355 24.35 33.22 -7.76
CA SER A 355 24.37 32.41 -8.98
C SER A 355 23.30 32.71 -10.03
N LYS A 356 23.58 33.72 -10.82
CA LYS A 356 23.38 33.76 -12.28
C LYS A 356 24.30 32.71 -12.96
N GLU A 357 24.39 31.50 -12.50
CA GLU A 357 24.85 30.44 -13.39
C GLU A 357 23.72 30.16 -14.37
N ARG A 358 24.02 30.46 -15.64
CA ARG A 358 23.15 30.29 -16.80
C ARG A 358 22.85 28.81 -16.99
N SER A 359 21.89 28.25 -16.20
CA SER A 359 21.27 26.98 -16.55
C SER A 359 20.68 27.16 -17.96
N PRO A 360 20.92 26.24 -18.89
CA PRO A 360 20.39 26.36 -20.25
C PRO A 360 18.87 26.52 -20.15
N SER A 361 18.36 27.49 -20.93
CA SER A 361 16.91 27.74 -20.96
C SER A 361 16.17 26.47 -21.32
N GLY A 362 14.98 26.21 -20.72
CA GLY A 362 14.19 25.04 -21.02
C GLY A 362 13.91 24.83 -22.52
N SER A 363 13.91 25.92 -23.30
CA SER A 363 13.83 25.86 -24.76
C SER A 363 15.12 25.34 -25.42
N GLN A 364 16.28 25.63 -24.84
CA GLN A 364 17.57 25.10 -25.33
C GLN A 364 17.68 23.58 -25.01
N LEU A 365 17.28 23.15 -23.82
CA LEU A 365 17.24 21.72 -23.47
C LEU A 365 16.31 20.92 -24.40
N LYS A 366 15.12 21.45 -24.69
CA LYS A 366 14.18 20.83 -25.65
C LYS A 366 14.77 20.73 -27.05
N LYS A 367 15.46 21.76 -27.54
CA LYS A 367 16.16 21.73 -28.84
C LYS A 367 17.26 20.68 -28.87
N SER A 368 18.12 20.64 -27.83
CA SER A 368 19.18 19.65 -27.74
C SER A 368 18.64 18.22 -27.65
N LEU A 369 17.54 18.00 -26.93
CA LEU A 369 16.87 16.71 -26.83
C LEU A 369 16.33 16.26 -28.19
N ASN A 370 15.64 17.14 -28.91
CA ASN A 370 15.12 16.85 -30.26
C ASN A 370 16.25 16.51 -31.24
N GLN A 371 17.38 17.22 -31.16
CA GLN A 371 18.54 16.90 -31.98
C GLN A 371 19.08 15.50 -31.67
N VAL A 372 19.30 15.17 -30.39
CA VAL A 372 19.81 13.85 -29.98
C VAL A 372 18.83 12.73 -30.37
N ASN A 373 17.52 12.94 -30.24
CA ASN A 373 16.52 11.97 -30.69
C ASN A 373 16.55 11.74 -32.20
N ASN A 374 16.76 12.78 -32.99
CA ASN A 374 16.93 12.66 -34.46
C ASN A 374 18.21 11.88 -34.79
N ASP A 375 19.34 12.24 -34.15
CA ASP A 375 20.62 11.56 -34.35
C ASP A 375 20.50 10.06 -33.96
N LEU A 376 19.75 9.74 -32.92
CA LEU A 376 19.50 8.40 -32.46
C LEU A 376 18.69 7.61 -33.49
N ARG A 377 17.58 8.17 -34.00
CA ARG A 377 16.77 7.54 -35.07
C ARG A 377 17.60 7.26 -36.34
N MET A 378 18.47 8.21 -36.71
CA MET A 378 19.35 8.01 -37.86
C MET A 378 20.37 6.89 -37.61
N ALA A 379 20.97 6.85 -36.44
CA ALA A 379 21.94 5.81 -36.07
C ALA A 379 21.30 4.43 -35.97
N GLU A 380 20.08 4.31 -35.42
CA GLU A 380 19.32 3.07 -35.36
C GLU A 380 18.92 2.59 -36.78
N ALA A 381 18.45 3.49 -37.62
CA ALA A 381 18.11 3.15 -39.02
C ALA A 381 19.35 2.67 -39.81
N GLU A 382 20.51 3.26 -39.56
CA GLU A 382 21.77 2.83 -40.17
C GLU A 382 22.18 1.43 -39.65
N LEU A 383 22.04 1.18 -38.33
CA LEU A 383 22.32 -0.14 -37.73
C LEU A 383 21.42 -1.23 -38.33
N ILE A 384 20.12 -0.97 -38.47
CA ILE A 384 19.17 -1.90 -39.06
C ILE A 384 19.58 -2.24 -40.54
N LYS A 385 19.98 -1.23 -41.31
CA LYS A 385 20.48 -1.46 -42.66
C LYS A 385 21.73 -2.36 -42.68
N ARG A 386 22.63 -2.18 -41.71
CA ARG A 386 23.84 -2.99 -41.55
C ARG A 386 23.52 -4.41 -41.13
N PHE A 387 22.58 -4.62 -40.21
CA PHE A 387 22.12 -5.94 -39.83
C PHE A 387 21.51 -6.70 -41.01
N ARG A 388 20.61 -6.06 -41.77
CA ARG A 388 20.01 -6.70 -42.97
C ARG A 388 21.06 -7.09 -44.02
N ARG A 389 22.13 -6.29 -44.18
CA ARG A 389 23.24 -6.68 -45.07
C ARG A 389 24.00 -7.87 -44.52
N ALA A 390 24.35 -7.89 -43.25
CA ALA A 390 25.05 -8.99 -42.62
C ALA A 390 24.22 -10.28 -42.62
N GLU A 391 22.90 -10.21 -42.45
CA GLU A 391 21.98 -11.33 -42.59
C GLU A 391 22.00 -11.88 -44.02
N HIS A 392 21.88 -11.02 -45.04
CA HIS A 392 21.95 -11.43 -46.43
C HIS A 392 23.32 -12.04 -46.81
N GLU A 393 24.43 -11.51 -46.28
CA GLU A 393 25.77 -12.11 -46.44
C GLU A 393 25.84 -13.50 -45.80
N GLY A 394 25.27 -13.66 -44.59
CA GLY A 394 25.18 -14.97 -43.92
C GLY A 394 24.35 -15.99 -44.72
N GLU A 395 23.22 -15.57 -45.27
CA GLU A 395 22.40 -16.42 -46.16
C GLU A 395 23.15 -16.86 -47.41
N LEU A 396 23.87 -15.94 -48.08
CA LEU A 396 24.69 -16.27 -49.24
C LEU A 396 25.82 -17.23 -48.91
N LEU A 397 26.51 -17.05 -47.76
CA LEU A 397 27.52 -17.98 -47.27
C LEU A 397 26.95 -19.37 -47.01
N HIS A 398 25.83 -19.46 -46.30
CA HIS A 398 25.17 -20.72 -46.04
C HIS A 398 24.71 -21.45 -47.29
N GLN A 399 24.18 -20.72 -48.30
CA GLN A 399 23.80 -21.29 -49.60
C GLN A 399 25.02 -21.77 -50.41
N LEU A 400 26.18 -21.13 -50.28
CA LEU A 400 27.43 -21.56 -50.89
C LEU A 400 28.01 -22.83 -50.26
N GLU A 401 27.95 -22.91 -48.90
CA GLU A 401 28.44 -24.07 -48.13
C GLU A 401 27.54 -25.29 -48.27
N SER A 402 26.22 -25.09 -48.28
CA SER A 402 25.25 -26.20 -48.44
C SER A 402 25.08 -26.71 -49.83
N GLY A 403 25.75 -26.11 -50.81
CA GLY A 403 25.68 -26.57 -52.21
C GLY A 403 24.33 -26.35 -52.91
N LEU A 404 23.41 -25.66 -52.26
CA LEU A 404 22.06 -25.39 -52.71
C LEU A 404 22.00 -24.25 -53.75
N GLY A 405 21.66 -24.54 -54.97
CA GLY A 405 21.24 -23.59 -55.99
C GLY A 405 22.18 -23.40 -57.18
N ASN A 406 21.60 -23.10 -58.37
CA ASN A 406 22.27 -22.82 -59.62
C ASN A 406 23.05 -21.47 -59.56
N PHE A 407 24.13 -21.33 -60.29
CA PHE A 407 24.98 -20.12 -60.43
C PHE A 407 25.84 -19.80 -59.21
N ARG A 408 26.59 -20.78 -58.71
CA ARG A 408 27.53 -20.64 -57.58
C ARG A 408 28.53 -19.46 -57.74
N TRP A 409 29.00 -19.24 -58.98
CA TRP A 409 29.96 -18.16 -59.27
C TRP A 409 29.34 -16.74 -59.07
N LEU A 410 28.07 -16.54 -59.42
CA LEU A 410 27.38 -15.26 -59.21
C LEU A 410 27.20 -14.97 -57.72
N LYS A 411 26.95 -16.01 -56.90
CA LYS A 411 26.85 -15.86 -55.46
C LYS A 411 28.22 -15.53 -54.86
N GLN A 412 29.30 -16.13 -55.37
CA GLN A 412 30.67 -15.80 -54.97
C GLN A 412 31.05 -14.36 -55.32
N VAL A 413 30.72 -13.88 -56.50
CA VAL A 413 30.95 -12.51 -56.93
C VAL A 413 30.15 -11.53 -56.07
N ARG A 414 28.87 -11.82 -55.77
CA ARG A 414 28.05 -11.00 -54.86
C ARG A 414 28.61 -10.94 -53.44
N LEU A 415 29.07 -12.09 -52.94
CA LEU A 415 29.70 -12.14 -51.62
C LEU A 415 31.01 -11.37 -51.57
N TRP A 416 31.88 -11.52 -52.64
CA TRP A 416 33.11 -10.77 -52.72
C TRP A 416 32.89 -9.26 -52.83
N TRP A 417 31.89 -8.80 -53.56
CA TRP A 417 31.48 -7.39 -53.62
C TRP A 417 30.98 -6.90 -52.26
N SER A 418 30.14 -7.66 -51.57
CA SER A 418 29.62 -7.33 -50.25
C SER A 418 30.75 -7.23 -49.24
N GLN A 419 31.66 -8.20 -49.20
CA GLN A 419 32.80 -8.23 -48.26
C GLN A 419 33.83 -7.10 -48.51
N ARG A 420 34.04 -6.70 -49.79
CA ARG A 420 34.98 -5.64 -50.11
C ARG A 420 34.50 -4.25 -49.63
N TYR A 421 33.21 -4.07 -49.51
CA TYR A 421 32.59 -2.83 -49.01
C TYR A 421 32.12 -2.89 -47.56
N SER A 422 32.22 -4.03 -46.92
CA SER A 422 31.75 -4.22 -45.56
C SER A 422 32.83 -4.86 -44.69
N ASN A 423 33.52 -3.98 -43.94
CA ASN A 423 34.27 -4.42 -42.79
C ASN A 423 33.24 -4.58 -41.63
N SER A 424 32.35 -5.61 -41.80
CA SER A 424 31.06 -5.68 -41.13
C SER A 424 31.14 -5.72 -39.58
N GLN A 425 32.10 -6.44 -39.02
CA GLN A 425 32.19 -6.60 -37.55
C GLN A 425 32.67 -5.34 -36.85
N GLY A 426 33.71 -4.66 -37.30
CA GLY A 426 34.22 -3.43 -36.73
C GLY A 426 33.22 -2.27 -36.81
N LEU A 427 32.52 -2.18 -37.97
CA LEU A 427 31.50 -1.15 -38.19
C LEU A 427 30.22 -1.35 -37.37
N LEU A 428 29.84 -2.62 -37.07
CA LEU A 428 28.72 -2.94 -36.19
C LEU A 428 29.02 -2.51 -34.73
N GLN A 429 30.20 -2.85 -34.22
CA GLN A 429 30.62 -2.44 -32.88
C GLN A 429 30.69 -0.91 -32.72
N GLU A 430 31.19 -0.22 -33.75
CA GLU A 430 31.25 1.24 -33.77
C GLU A 430 29.85 1.87 -33.76
N SER A 431 28.91 1.31 -34.55
CA SER A 431 27.52 1.76 -34.57
C SER A 431 26.84 1.53 -33.24
N LEU A 432 27.05 0.38 -32.59
CA LEU A 432 26.50 0.08 -31.26
C LEU A 432 27.07 1.05 -30.21
N LYS A 433 28.37 1.32 -30.20
CA LYS A 433 29.00 2.29 -29.31
C LYS A 433 28.44 3.71 -29.53
N LYS A 434 28.23 4.10 -30.79
CA LYS A 434 27.63 5.40 -31.13
C LYS A 434 26.21 5.52 -30.56
N ILE A 435 25.39 4.48 -30.75
CA ILE A 435 24.01 4.43 -30.22
C ILE A 435 24.03 4.47 -28.68
N GLN A 436 24.90 3.70 -28.03
CA GLN A 436 25.03 3.71 -26.56
C GLN A 436 25.41 5.10 -26.03
N ASN A 437 26.36 5.79 -26.70
CA ASN A 437 26.74 7.15 -26.35
C ASN A 437 25.60 8.17 -26.54
N LEU A 438 24.81 8.02 -27.61
CA LEU A 438 23.64 8.86 -27.85
C LEU A 438 22.54 8.61 -26.83
N HIS A 439 22.29 7.37 -26.43
CA HIS A 439 21.35 7.04 -25.34
C HIS A 439 21.80 7.68 -24.03
N LYS A 440 23.08 7.52 -23.64
CA LYS A 440 23.61 8.14 -22.44
C LYS A 440 23.43 9.66 -22.46
N LYS A 441 23.78 10.31 -23.58
CA LYS A 441 23.60 11.76 -23.75
C LYS A 441 22.13 12.18 -23.66
N ARG A 442 21.21 11.39 -24.24
CA ARG A 442 19.76 11.61 -24.12
C ARG A 442 19.32 11.52 -22.66
N ASP A 443 19.73 10.48 -21.97
CA ASP A 443 19.34 10.23 -20.59
C ASP A 443 19.86 11.33 -19.65
N ASP A 444 21.10 11.81 -19.85
CA ASP A 444 21.65 12.96 -19.11
C ASP A 444 20.85 14.25 -19.36
N LEU A 445 20.41 14.49 -20.61
CA LEU A 445 19.61 15.66 -20.95
C LEU A 445 18.18 15.56 -20.38
N LEU A 446 17.60 14.35 -20.39
CA LEU A 446 16.28 14.09 -19.79
C LEU A 446 16.32 14.29 -18.28
N ALA A 447 17.31 13.74 -17.59
CA ALA A 447 17.48 13.93 -16.15
C ALA A 447 17.57 15.42 -15.78
N LYS A 448 18.38 16.20 -16.53
CA LYS A 448 18.46 17.65 -16.34
C LYS A 448 17.13 18.37 -16.60
N ASN A 449 16.38 17.96 -17.62
CA ASN A 449 15.09 18.55 -17.94
C ASN A 449 14.03 18.24 -16.86
N ILE A 450 14.03 17.03 -16.33
CA ILE A 450 13.16 16.58 -15.24
C ILE A 450 13.46 17.41 -13.98
N ASP A 451 14.72 17.50 -13.58
CA ASP A 451 15.14 18.25 -12.38
C ASP A 451 14.85 19.75 -12.50
N GLN A 452 15.13 20.34 -13.66
CA GLN A 452 14.81 21.75 -13.92
C GLN A 452 13.30 22.02 -13.89
N SER A 453 12.49 21.13 -14.48
CA SER A 453 11.03 21.23 -14.43
C SER A 453 10.51 21.19 -13.01
N ALA A 454 11.02 20.25 -12.21
CA ALA A 454 10.69 20.09 -10.81
C ALA A 454 11.06 21.32 -9.97
N THR A 455 12.28 21.81 -10.12
CA THR A 455 12.77 23.01 -9.42
C THR A 455 11.95 24.24 -9.78
N ASN A 456 11.58 24.42 -11.04
CA ASN A 456 10.75 25.55 -11.50
C ASN A 456 9.36 25.51 -10.86
N LYS A 457 8.70 24.34 -10.79
CA LYS A 457 7.39 24.16 -10.15
C LYS A 457 7.43 24.53 -8.67
N ILE A 458 8.41 24.03 -7.92
CA ILE A 458 8.60 24.34 -6.50
C ILE A 458 8.85 25.86 -6.32
N ASN A 459 9.72 26.44 -7.14
CA ASN A 459 10.02 27.88 -7.08
C ASN A 459 8.79 28.75 -7.37
N HIS A 460 7.97 28.35 -8.33
CA HIS A 460 6.71 29.03 -8.64
C HIS A 460 5.78 29.03 -7.42
N THR A 461 5.58 27.87 -6.79
CA THR A 461 4.72 27.76 -5.62
C THR A 461 5.29 28.49 -4.40
N LEU A 462 6.60 28.46 -4.19
CA LEU A 462 7.25 29.26 -3.13
C LEU A 462 7.05 30.76 -3.32
N PHE A 463 7.03 31.24 -4.55
CA PHE A 463 6.87 32.66 -4.85
C PHE A 463 5.40 33.11 -4.73
N HIS A 464 4.47 32.35 -5.32
CA HIS A 464 3.07 32.75 -5.42
C HIS A 464 2.17 32.17 -4.31
N HIS A 465 2.49 31.00 -3.78
CA HIS A 465 1.61 30.21 -2.91
C HIS A 465 2.28 29.73 -1.61
N ARG A 466 3.26 30.47 -1.08
CA ARG A 466 4.00 30.11 0.12
C ARG A 466 3.11 29.77 1.31
N ARG A 467 1.95 30.43 1.42
CA ARG A 467 0.97 30.17 2.50
C ARG A 467 0.46 28.74 2.49
N GLN A 468 0.27 28.12 1.33
CA GLN A 468 -0.20 26.73 1.20
C GLN A 468 0.85 25.76 1.76
N LEU A 469 2.13 25.93 1.43
CA LEU A 469 3.23 25.11 1.96
C LEU A 469 3.37 25.27 3.49
N THR A 470 3.28 26.50 3.98
CA THR A 470 3.33 26.76 5.44
C THR A 470 2.11 26.18 6.16
N GLY A 471 0.94 26.29 5.57
CA GLY A 471 -0.30 25.68 6.06
C GLY A 471 -0.19 24.16 6.11
N PHE A 472 0.32 23.53 5.05
CA PHE A 472 0.53 22.09 5.01
C PHE A 472 1.52 21.62 6.10
N LYS A 473 2.65 22.31 6.28
CA LYS A 473 3.58 22.04 7.38
C LYS A 473 2.90 22.16 8.74
N SER A 474 2.04 23.18 8.92
CA SER A 474 1.29 23.37 10.15
C SER A 474 0.29 22.24 10.41
N ALA A 475 -0.38 21.74 9.36
CA ALA A 475 -1.25 20.57 9.44
C ALA A 475 -0.49 19.33 9.89
N LEU A 476 0.68 19.07 9.27
CA LEU A 476 1.57 17.96 9.68
C LEU A 476 2.09 18.10 11.14
N SER A 477 2.08 19.29 11.69
CA SER A 477 2.55 19.57 13.06
C SER A 477 1.42 19.62 14.09
N ALA A 478 0.18 19.45 13.65
CA ALA A 478 -0.98 19.43 14.53
C ALA A 478 -0.91 18.26 15.53
N ARG A 479 -1.27 18.54 16.79
CA ARG A 479 -1.24 17.52 17.87
C ARG A 479 -2.49 16.67 17.89
N THR A 480 -3.61 17.18 17.39
CA THR A 480 -4.91 16.50 17.37
C THR A 480 -5.39 16.30 15.94
N SER A 481 -6.08 15.18 15.67
CA SER A 481 -6.67 14.87 14.36
C SER A 481 -7.68 15.94 13.92
N SER A 482 -8.53 16.40 14.82
CA SER A 482 -9.51 17.45 14.52
C SER A 482 -8.87 18.76 14.05
N ARG A 483 -7.76 19.20 14.69
CA ARG A 483 -7.03 20.39 14.27
C ARG A 483 -6.34 20.18 12.91
N GLN A 484 -5.77 18.98 12.69
CA GLN A 484 -5.15 18.63 11.42
C GLN A 484 -6.16 18.70 10.28
N GLU A 485 -7.32 18.09 10.45
CA GLU A 485 -8.40 18.08 9.45
C GLU A 485 -8.87 19.49 9.09
N LYS A 486 -9.09 20.35 10.12
CA LYS A 486 -9.48 21.74 9.88
C LYS A 486 -8.46 22.51 9.07
N ILE A 487 -7.16 22.29 9.32
CA ILE A 487 -6.10 22.95 8.54
C ILE A 487 -6.05 22.39 7.13
N LEU A 488 -6.10 21.04 6.95
CA LEU A 488 -6.06 20.40 5.65
C LEU A 488 -7.27 20.81 4.78
N ALA A 489 -8.46 20.92 5.37
CA ALA A 489 -9.68 21.37 4.67
C ALA A 489 -9.58 22.82 4.16
N GLY A 490 -8.73 23.65 4.78
CA GLY A 490 -8.48 25.03 4.34
C GLY A 490 -7.38 25.18 3.29
N LEU A 491 -6.75 24.08 2.85
CA LEU A 491 -5.67 24.08 1.85
C LEU A 491 -6.20 23.73 0.45
N ASP A 492 -5.66 24.42 -0.53
CA ASP A 492 -5.84 24.03 -1.93
C ASP A 492 -4.77 23.02 -2.34
N PHE A 493 -5.15 21.74 -2.32
CA PHE A 493 -4.25 20.64 -2.68
C PHE A 493 -3.87 20.64 -4.15
N SER A 494 -4.62 21.25 -5.05
CA SER A 494 -4.26 21.35 -6.47
C SER A 494 -2.92 22.09 -6.64
N ILE A 495 -2.72 23.15 -5.87
CA ILE A 495 -1.48 23.94 -5.86
C ILE A 495 -0.29 23.11 -5.30
N LEU A 496 -0.53 22.34 -4.24
CA LEU A 496 0.51 21.49 -3.67
C LEU A 496 0.90 20.36 -4.62
N LEU A 497 -0.08 19.74 -5.29
CA LEU A 497 0.14 18.67 -6.26
C LEU A 497 0.76 19.18 -7.57
N GLU A 498 0.49 20.42 -7.99
CA GLU A 498 1.18 21.02 -9.13
C GLU A 498 2.68 21.21 -8.85
N SER A 499 3.04 21.63 -7.64
CA SER A 499 4.45 21.85 -7.25
C SER A 499 5.20 20.55 -6.96
N MET A 500 4.57 19.63 -6.29
CA MET A 500 5.14 18.36 -5.82
C MET A 500 4.21 17.20 -6.23
N PRO A 501 4.22 16.80 -7.50
CA PRO A 501 3.19 15.90 -8.01
C PRO A 501 3.44 14.42 -7.73
N ILE A 502 4.64 14.02 -7.27
CA ILE A 502 4.95 12.62 -6.95
C ILE A 502 4.89 12.40 -5.44
N TRP A 503 3.95 11.59 -5.00
CA TRP A 503 3.74 11.23 -3.61
C TRP A 503 3.95 9.73 -3.40
N LEU A 504 4.68 9.38 -2.37
CA LEU A 504 4.93 8.01 -1.95
C LEU A 504 4.48 7.85 -0.49
N CYS A 505 3.55 6.94 -0.23
CA CYS A 505 2.98 6.78 1.10
C CYS A 505 2.63 5.31 1.37
N SER A 506 2.78 4.86 2.63
CA SER A 506 2.17 3.59 3.03
C SER A 506 0.65 3.73 3.15
N LEU A 507 -0.08 2.65 2.89
CA LEU A 507 -1.54 2.62 3.04
C LEU A 507 -1.97 3.08 4.44
N GLU A 508 -1.25 2.65 5.48
CA GLU A 508 -1.49 3.06 6.88
C GLU A 508 -1.19 4.53 7.17
N GLY A 509 -0.42 5.19 6.33
CA GLY A 509 0.05 6.57 6.51
C GLY A 509 -0.78 7.64 5.80
N LEU A 510 -1.64 7.25 4.85
CA LEU A 510 -2.39 8.18 4.00
C LEU A 510 -3.15 9.24 4.79
N HIS A 511 -3.94 8.82 5.77
CA HIS A 511 -4.79 9.68 6.60
C HIS A 511 -4.03 10.77 7.36
N LYS A 512 -2.71 10.61 7.56
CA LYS A 512 -1.86 11.58 8.29
C LYS A 512 -1.39 12.74 7.44
N THR A 513 -1.44 12.59 6.12
CA THR A 513 -0.81 13.54 5.21
C THR A 513 -1.73 14.06 4.13
N LEU A 514 -2.73 13.27 3.74
CA LEU A 514 -3.62 13.57 2.62
C LEU A 514 -5.08 13.58 3.06
N PRO A 515 -5.88 14.58 2.69
CA PRO A 515 -7.32 14.58 2.93
C PRO A 515 -8.00 13.49 2.09
N LEU A 516 -9.16 13.00 2.57
CA LEU A 516 -9.97 12.04 1.84
C LEU A 516 -10.89 12.79 0.85
N ILE A 517 -10.29 13.30 -0.21
CA ILE A 517 -11.00 14.01 -1.29
C ILE A 517 -11.10 13.08 -2.51
N PRO A 518 -12.29 12.90 -3.09
CA PRO A 518 -12.45 12.12 -4.30
C PRO A 518 -11.58 12.68 -5.44
N GLU A 519 -10.93 11.79 -6.19
CA GLU A 519 -10.18 12.14 -7.42
C GLU A 519 -9.10 13.22 -7.24
N LEU A 520 -8.49 13.28 -6.04
CA LEU A 520 -7.45 14.26 -5.70
C LEU A 520 -6.21 14.13 -6.60
N PHE A 521 -5.79 12.90 -6.91
CA PHE A 521 -4.67 12.59 -7.79
C PHE A 521 -5.14 12.17 -9.18
N ASP A 522 -4.34 12.48 -10.19
CA ASP A 522 -4.63 12.01 -11.55
C ASP A 522 -4.43 10.52 -11.69
N LEU A 523 -3.44 9.93 -11.00
CA LEU A 523 -3.14 8.51 -11.00
C LEU A 523 -2.74 8.02 -9.61
N VAL A 524 -3.30 6.87 -9.18
CA VAL A 524 -2.82 6.10 -8.04
C VAL A 524 -2.21 4.78 -8.51
N ILE A 525 -1.05 4.44 -7.98
CA ILE A 525 -0.39 3.15 -8.22
C ILE A 525 -0.32 2.40 -6.90
N ILE A 526 -0.92 1.21 -6.83
CA ILE A 526 -0.91 0.36 -5.64
C ILE A 526 0.05 -0.80 -5.89
N ASP A 527 1.24 -0.75 -5.27
CA ASP A 527 2.27 -1.78 -5.41
C ASP A 527 2.13 -2.90 -4.36
N GLU A 528 2.59 -4.10 -4.70
CA GLU A 528 2.46 -5.32 -3.91
C GLU A 528 0.99 -5.62 -3.52
N ALA A 529 0.08 -5.39 -4.44
CA ALA A 529 -1.37 -5.50 -4.22
C ALA A 529 -1.84 -6.91 -3.82
N THR A 530 -1.04 -7.92 -4.07
CA THR A 530 -1.28 -9.31 -3.60
C THR A 530 -1.26 -9.42 -2.08
N GLN A 531 -0.43 -8.59 -1.42
CA GLN A 531 -0.29 -8.56 0.03
C GLN A 531 -1.25 -7.55 0.70
N CYS A 532 -1.99 -6.78 -0.09
CA CYS A 532 -2.93 -5.77 0.39
C CYS A 532 -4.33 -6.38 0.52
N ASP A 533 -4.94 -6.25 1.70
CA ASP A 533 -6.36 -6.49 1.85
C ASP A 533 -7.16 -5.42 1.09
N ILE A 534 -8.37 -5.77 0.70
CA ILE A 534 -9.22 -4.91 -0.13
C ILE A 534 -9.55 -3.60 0.59
N ALA A 535 -9.93 -3.69 1.88
CA ALA A 535 -10.42 -2.56 2.65
C ALA A 535 -9.37 -1.46 2.81
N SER A 536 -8.11 -1.82 3.11
CA SER A 536 -7.02 -0.85 3.28
C SER A 536 -6.69 -0.07 2.00
N CYS A 537 -7.08 -0.59 0.83
CA CYS A 537 -6.81 0.05 -0.45
C CYS A 537 -7.90 1.06 -0.87
N LEU A 538 -9.13 0.95 -0.35
CA LEU A 538 -10.25 1.81 -0.76
C LEU A 538 -9.97 3.30 -0.55
N PRO A 539 -9.37 3.75 0.58
CA PRO A 539 -9.03 5.15 0.75
C PRO A 539 -8.03 5.69 -0.28
N ALA A 540 -7.12 4.85 -0.78
CA ALA A 540 -6.20 5.23 -1.84
C ALA A 540 -6.93 5.34 -3.20
N LEU A 541 -7.78 4.37 -3.52
CA LEU A 541 -8.59 4.39 -4.74
C LEU A 541 -9.52 5.60 -4.78
N GLN A 542 -10.13 5.98 -3.64
CA GLN A 542 -10.99 7.16 -3.56
C GLN A 542 -10.29 8.45 -3.99
N ARG A 543 -8.99 8.55 -3.73
CA ARG A 543 -8.18 9.73 -4.06
C ARG A 543 -7.73 9.80 -5.51
N ALA A 544 -8.18 8.93 -6.38
CA ALA A 544 -7.66 8.80 -7.75
C ALA A 544 -8.73 9.02 -8.82
N LYS A 545 -8.33 9.69 -9.92
CA LYS A 545 -9.09 9.68 -11.19
C LYS A 545 -8.87 8.38 -11.95
N ARG A 546 -7.65 7.83 -11.88
CA ARG A 546 -7.23 6.57 -12.49
C ARG A 546 -6.42 5.76 -11.49
N ALA A 547 -6.48 4.44 -11.58
CA ALA A 547 -5.67 3.57 -10.73
C ALA A 547 -5.03 2.42 -11.50
N MET A 548 -3.77 2.13 -11.15
CA MET A 548 -3.07 0.93 -11.59
C MET A 548 -2.73 0.06 -10.39
N VAL A 549 -3.28 -1.14 -10.38
CA VAL A 549 -2.97 -2.17 -9.40
C VAL A 549 -1.75 -2.94 -9.89
N VAL A 550 -0.72 -3.06 -9.06
CA VAL A 550 0.54 -3.73 -9.40
C VAL A 550 0.81 -4.86 -8.43
N GLY A 551 1.11 -6.04 -8.95
CA GLY A 551 1.40 -7.20 -8.10
C GLY A 551 1.65 -8.47 -8.91
N ASP A 552 1.67 -9.59 -8.22
CA ASP A 552 1.86 -10.90 -8.83
C ASP A 552 0.89 -11.91 -8.21
N PRO A 553 -0.14 -12.36 -8.93
CA PRO A 553 -1.16 -13.29 -8.41
C PRO A 553 -0.60 -14.64 -7.95
N LYS A 554 0.64 -14.98 -8.33
CA LYS A 554 1.31 -16.24 -7.96
C LYS A 554 2.16 -16.11 -6.69
N GLN A 555 2.27 -14.89 -6.12
CA GLN A 555 2.93 -14.67 -4.84
C GLN A 555 1.95 -14.83 -3.65
N LEU A 556 2.52 -14.84 -2.44
CA LEU A 556 1.75 -14.98 -1.21
C LEU A 556 0.77 -13.81 -1.05
N ARG A 557 -0.46 -14.17 -0.73
CA ARG A 557 -1.55 -13.22 -0.44
C ARG A 557 -1.48 -12.70 0.98
N HIS A 558 -2.26 -11.67 1.26
CA HIS A 558 -2.51 -11.24 2.63
C HIS A 558 -3.18 -12.38 3.44
N ILE A 559 -2.92 -12.39 4.72
CA ILE A 559 -3.53 -13.34 5.65
C ILE A 559 -4.58 -12.59 6.48
N SER A 560 -5.83 -13.08 6.45
CA SER A 560 -6.90 -12.60 7.29
C SER A 560 -7.22 -13.64 8.38
N PHE A 561 -7.43 -13.16 9.60
CA PHE A 561 -7.86 -13.97 10.74
C PHE A 561 -9.38 -13.94 10.93
N LEU A 562 -10.13 -13.28 10.05
CA LEU A 562 -11.58 -13.24 10.07
C LEU A 562 -12.15 -14.66 9.87
N SER A 563 -13.08 -15.11 10.70
CA SER A 563 -13.71 -16.41 10.51
C SER A 563 -14.67 -16.42 9.32
N LYS A 564 -14.79 -17.57 8.64
CA LYS A 564 -15.71 -17.74 7.50
C LYS A 564 -17.16 -17.43 7.88
N ASN A 565 -17.60 -17.91 9.05
CA ASN A 565 -18.97 -17.69 9.53
C ASN A 565 -19.26 -16.20 9.76
N LYS A 566 -18.30 -15.46 10.35
CA LYS A 566 -18.45 -14.01 10.57
C LYS A 566 -18.53 -13.26 9.24
N GLN A 567 -17.67 -13.58 8.28
CA GLN A 567 -17.73 -12.98 6.95
C GLN A 567 -19.06 -13.27 6.26
N GLN A 568 -19.57 -14.51 6.36
CA GLN A 568 -20.86 -14.88 5.76
C GLN A 568 -22.00 -14.10 6.39
N ALA A 569 -22.05 -14.02 7.71
CA ALA A 569 -23.07 -13.25 8.42
C ALA A 569 -23.05 -11.76 8.01
N LEU A 570 -21.86 -11.16 7.85
CA LEU A 570 -21.72 -9.80 7.35
C LEU A 570 -22.17 -9.67 5.89
N SER A 571 -21.83 -10.63 5.02
CA SER A 571 -22.29 -10.62 3.62
C SER A 571 -23.84 -10.69 3.51
N GLU A 572 -24.47 -11.50 4.34
CA GLU A 572 -25.94 -11.58 4.42
C GLU A 572 -26.55 -10.28 4.95
N LYS A 573 -25.96 -9.66 5.98
CA LYS A 573 -26.39 -8.37 6.54
C LYS A 573 -26.45 -7.27 5.49
N TYR A 574 -25.44 -7.21 4.61
CA TYR A 574 -25.34 -6.19 3.55
C TYR A 574 -25.93 -6.64 2.21
N SER A 575 -26.54 -7.84 2.14
CA SER A 575 -27.11 -8.41 0.92
C SER A 575 -26.16 -8.39 -0.29
N LEU A 576 -24.89 -8.66 -0.03
CA LEU A 576 -23.85 -8.65 -1.07
C LEU A 576 -23.72 -10.02 -1.73
N SER A 577 -23.39 -10.03 -3.02
CA SER A 577 -23.00 -11.24 -3.73
C SER A 577 -21.68 -11.80 -3.15
N ARG A 578 -21.47 -13.11 -3.32
CA ARG A 578 -20.22 -13.78 -2.87
C ARG A 578 -18.95 -13.35 -3.62
N GLU A 579 -19.06 -12.37 -4.50
CA GLU A 579 -17.96 -11.87 -5.33
C GLU A 579 -16.92 -11.12 -4.52
N ILE A 580 -17.33 -10.36 -3.49
CA ILE A 580 -16.41 -9.67 -2.58
C ILE A 580 -16.12 -10.57 -1.39
N ASN A 581 -14.98 -11.25 -1.43
CA ASN A 581 -14.51 -12.11 -0.34
C ASN A 581 -13.29 -11.47 0.32
N TYR A 582 -13.51 -10.73 1.42
CA TYR A 582 -12.47 -10.02 2.16
C TYR A 582 -11.35 -10.96 2.65
N ARG A 583 -11.71 -12.16 3.11
CA ARG A 583 -10.78 -13.09 3.75
C ARG A 583 -9.80 -13.72 2.76
N ASP A 584 -10.30 -14.16 1.61
CA ASP A 584 -9.54 -15.01 0.69
C ASP A 584 -9.09 -14.26 -0.58
N HIS A 585 -9.58 -13.03 -0.80
CA HIS A 585 -9.21 -12.18 -1.93
C HIS A 585 -8.40 -10.97 -1.48
N SER A 586 -7.40 -10.63 -2.27
CA SER A 586 -6.65 -9.38 -2.21
C SER A 586 -7.16 -8.39 -3.27
N LEU A 587 -6.64 -7.17 -3.29
CA LEU A 587 -7.02 -6.18 -4.30
C LEU A 587 -6.71 -6.67 -5.72
N ILE A 588 -5.64 -7.42 -5.93
CA ILE A 588 -5.28 -7.94 -7.26
C ILE A 588 -6.30 -8.93 -7.79
N ASP A 589 -6.92 -9.74 -6.91
CA ASP A 589 -7.96 -10.69 -7.29
C ASP A 589 -9.22 -9.97 -7.76
N LEU A 590 -9.60 -8.85 -7.12
CA LEU A 590 -10.70 -8.00 -7.58
C LEU A 590 -10.36 -7.32 -8.91
N ALA A 591 -9.15 -6.80 -9.07
CA ALA A 591 -8.71 -6.19 -10.32
C ALA A 591 -8.78 -7.18 -11.48
N GLN A 592 -8.28 -8.42 -11.30
CA GLN A 592 -8.37 -9.47 -12.33
C GLN A 592 -9.81 -9.82 -12.71
N ARG A 593 -10.75 -9.76 -11.76
CA ARG A 593 -12.15 -10.12 -11.97
C ARG A 593 -12.96 -9.01 -12.63
N HIS A 594 -12.73 -7.76 -12.22
CA HIS A 594 -13.58 -6.64 -12.61
C HIS A 594 -13.07 -5.85 -13.82
N ILE A 595 -11.80 -6.01 -14.19
CA ILE A 595 -11.29 -5.43 -15.44
C ILE A 595 -11.83 -6.24 -16.63
N GLN A 596 -12.76 -5.64 -17.36
CA GLN A 596 -13.40 -6.28 -18.52
C GLN A 596 -12.51 -6.23 -19.77
N GLN A 597 -11.75 -5.15 -19.95
CA GLN A 597 -10.90 -4.96 -21.11
C GLN A 597 -9.55 -5.65 -20.93
N GLN A 598 -9.26 -6.68 -21.72
CA GLN A 598 -7.98 -7.39 -21.68
C GLN A 598 -6.77 -6.47 -21.95
N SER A 599 -6.94 -5.39 -22.70
CA SER A 599 -5.93 -4.36 -22.93
C SER A 599 -5.53 -3.59 -21.68
N SER A 600 -6.36 -3.62 -20.62
CA SER A 600 -6.07 -3.00 -19.32
C SER A 600 -5.35 -3.94 -18.36
N ILE A 601 -4.96 -5.13 -18.78
CA ILE A 601 -4.16 -6.11 -18.02
C ILE A 601 -2.85 -6.35 -18.76
N ILE A 602 -1.76 -5.89 -18.19
CA ILE A 602 -0.42 -5.99 -18.76
C ILE A 602 0.44 -6.95 -17.94
N MET A 603 1.18 -7.84 -18.59
CA MET A 603 2.14 -8.73 -17.92
C MET A 603 3.57 -8.39 -18.33
N LEU A 604 4.42 -8.09 -17.36
CA LEU A 604 5.87 -7.97 -17.57
C LEU A 604 6.47 -9.36 -17.79
N ASN A 605 7.06 -9.58 -18.93
CA ASN A 605 7.55 -10.90 -19.35
C ASN A 605 9.07 -11.00 -19.50
N GLU A 606 9.82 -9.94 -19.25
CA GLU A 606 11.28 -9.92 -19.34
C GLU A 606 11.90 -10.02 -17.94
N HIS A 607 12.66 -11.08 -17.69
CA HIS A 607 13.27 -11.38 -16.39
C HIS A 607 14.76 -11.05 -16.38
N TYR A 608 15.19 -10.23 -15.39
CA TYR A 608 16.54 -9.66 -15.31
C TYR A 608 17.34 -10.08 -14.07
N ARG A 609 16.74 -10.82 -13.11
CA ARG A 609 17.35 -11.03 -11.80
C ARG A 609 18.09 -12.35 -11.64
N SER A 610 17.48 -13.46 -12.02
CA SER A 610 17.96 -14.81 -11.67
C SER A 610 18.61 -15.51 -12.85
N ALA A 611 19.54 -16.44 -12.54
CA ALA A 611 20.11 -17.34 -13.54
C ALA A 611 19.03 -18.26 -14.15
N PRO A 612 19.20 -18.74 -15.40
CA PRO A 612 18.22 -19.56 -16.08
C PRO A 612 17.72 -20.77 -15.27
N ASP A 613 18.63 -21.50 -14.61
CA ASP A 613 18.30 -22.70 -13.84
C ASP A 613 17.38 -22.40 -12.66
N ILE A 614 17.57 -21.23 -11.99
CA ILE A 614 16.78 -20.82 -10.83
C ILE A 614 15.36 -20.47 -11.25
N ILE A 615 15.19 -19.70 -12.33
CA ILE A 615 13.87 -19.22 -12.73
C ILE A 615 13.07 -20.23 -13.55
N ARG A 616 13.72 -21.24 -14.17
CA ARG A 616 13.09 -22.26 -15.01
C ARG A 616 11.92 -22.92 -14.30
N PHE A 617 12.13 -23.40 -13.08
CA PHE A 617 11.07 -24.05 -12.30
C PHE A 617 9.85 -23.14 -12.11
N SER A 618 10.09 -21.88 -11.70
CA SER A 618 8.98 -20.93 -11.51
C SER A 618 8.31 -20.56 -12.82
N ASN A 619 9.06 -20.42 -13.90
CA ASN A 619 8.53 -20.06 -15.21
C ASN A 619 7.62 -21.16 -15.77
N GLU A 620 8.04 -22.42 -15.70
CA GLU A 620 7.27 -23.57 -16.19
C GLU A 620 6.02 -23.83 -15.35
N ASN A 621 6.12 -23.75 -14.00
CA ASN A 621 5.04 -24.15 -13.10
C ASN A 621 4.03 -23.05 -12.77
N PHE A 622 4.43 -21.77 -12.86
CA PHE A 622 3.59 -20.65 -12.41
C PHE A 622 3.30 -19.60 -13.48
N TYR A 623 4.16 -19.48 -14.51
CA TYR A 623 4.05 -18.41 -15.51
C TYR A 623 3.89 -18.93 -16.95
N ASP A 624 3.49 -20.20 -17.15
CA ASP A 624 3.21 -20.81 -18.45
C ASP A 624 4.37 -20.64 -19.46
N SER A 625 5.61 -20.66 -18.99
CA SER A 625 6.83 -20.42 -19.79
C SER A 625 6.84 -19.07 -20.54
N ARG A 626 6.11 -18.07 -20.04
CA ARG A 626 6.02 -16.74 -20.68
C ARG A 626 7.18 -15.81 -20.37
N LEU A 627 7.99 -16.09 -19.33
CA LEU A 627 9.10 -15.24 -18.96
C LEU A 627 10.29 -15.46 -19.90
N ARG A 628 10.78 -14.34 -20.44
CA ARG A 628 11.98 -14.28 -21.28
C ARG A 628 13.17 -13.87 -20.42
N LEU A 629 14.26 -14.63 -20.50
CA LEU A 629 15.47 -14.36 -19.75
C LEU A 629 16.31 -13.31 -20.47
N MET A 630 16.58 -12.21 -19.77
CA MET A 630 17.30 -11.04 -20.29
C MET A 630 18.60 -10.79 -19.50
N THR A 631 19.15 -11.82 -18.83
CA THR A 631 20.39 -11.68 -18.06
C THR A 631 21.58 -11.43 -19.00
N GLU A 632 22.38 -10.41 -18.72
CA GLU A 632 23.47 -9.90 -19.59
C GLU A 632 24.59 -10.93 -19.88
N LYS A 633 24.68 -11.98 -19.08
CA LYS A 633 25.67 -13.05 -19.28
C LYS A 633 24.96 -14.39 -19.17
N PRO A 634 24.60 -15.03 -20.29
CA PRO A 634 24.51 -16.46 -20.30
C PRO A 634 25.91 -16.96 -19.95
N THR A 635 26.14 -17.20 -18.67
CA THR A 635 27.43 -17.74 -18.23
C THR A 635 27.54 -19.12 -18.84
N LEU A 636 28.41 -19.25 -19.83
CA LEU A 636 28.95 -20.53 -20.33
C LEU A 636 29.75 -21.27 -19.23
N THR A 637 29.69 -20.80 -17.98
CA THR A 637 30.33 -21.45 -16.84
C THR A 637 29.43 -22.58 -16.38
N THR A 638 29.91 -23.79 -16.53
CA THR A 638 29.40 -25.09 -16.08
C THR A 638 29.17 -25.21 -14.57
N LYS A 639 29.09 -24.12 -13.80
CA LYS A 639 28.71 -24.14 -12.39
C LYS A 639 27.19 -24.18 -12.29
N ASN A 640 26.68 -25.30 -11.81
CA ASN A 640 25.27 -25.44 -11.48
C ASN A 640 24.87 -24.31 -10.50
N SER A 641 23.86 -23.54 -10.86
CA SER A 641 23.30 -22.48 -10.01
C SER A 641 22.49 -23.04 -8.83
N ILE A 642 22.27 -24.35 -8.80
CA ILE A 642 21.51 -25.08 -7.79
C ILE A 642 22.37 -26.19 -7.21
N ALA A 643 22.51 -26.23 -5.89
CA ALA A 643 23.13 -27.33 -5.17
C ALA A 643 22.04 -28.11 -4.40
N VAL A 644 22.05 -29.43 -4.55
CA VAL A 644 21.15 -30.32 -3.79
C VAL A 644 21.91 -30.87 -2.60
N ILE A 645 21.43 -30.60 -1.40
CA ILE A 645 21.98 -31.12 -0.15
C ILE A 645 20.96 -32.12 0.40
N HIS A 646 21.34 -33.38 0.48
CA HIS A 646 20.53 -34.38 1.18
C HIS A 646 20.78 -34.26 2.69
N VAL A 647 19.74 -33.96 3.43
CA VAL A 647 19.78 -33.97 4.89
C VAL A 647 19.22 -35.30 5.35
N GLU A 648 20.08 -36.13 5.98
CA GLU A 648 19.61 -37.34 6.64
C GLU A 648 18.71 -36.93 7.80
N GLN A 649 17.54 -37.56 7.90
CA GLN A 649 16.61 -37.29 9.00
C GLN A 649 17.31 -37.69 10.32
N ALA A 650 17.43 -36.72 11.23
CA ALA A 650 17.87 -36.93 12.59
C ALA A 650 16.74 -37.54 13.44
#